data_b7abd69da6e68c449a8ccc4ce982a6ac
#
_entry.id   b7abd69da6e68c449a8ccc4ce982a6ac
#
_cell.length_a   1.000
_cell.length_b   1.000
_cell.length_c   1.000
_cell.angle_alpha   90.00
_cell.angle_beta   90.00
_cell.angle_gamma   90.00
#
_symmetry.space_group_name_H-M   'P 1'
#
loop_
_entity.id
_entity.type
_entity.pdbx_description
1 polymer ?
#
loop_
_entity_poly.entity_id
_entity_poly.type
_entity_poly.pdbx_seq_one_letter_code
_entity_poly.pdbx_strand_id
1 'polypeptide(L)'
;MTTEELAARREQIAAAPDLVALLAHLTERAAPLLARLPPVPESKALLSTDGGVCPEDGAALVFDPWSPNAHRCPRCGKTFGGERHDRHWARYQHLWLAERAAHLATLAALEHNAAAAGRAVEILRAYTRTYWGYANRDNVLGPSRLFFSTYLESIWIGNFLAAAALLRACGQLEKVAAGAVSGVAEEAANLIGDFDEGFSNRQTWNNAALAAIAGWFEDEDLAKRAIEGPTGLLEHLLRGFGRDGMWYEGENYHLFALRGLLTGARWARLAGVDMFAEPKLAERIRAALLAPARTALPDFTFPARKDSRFGVSLAHPAYLELWEIGLANLGERGAGSGTSELGSWLAALYKTTVVKPELFESYLHDAPMEPLPPPRPPSRIQLSWWAALFMSPKLPADAPAWSPGSLLLESQGLAVLRSGGRYASLECGQYGGGHGHPDRLHLSLHADGVHWLADPGTGSYVARDLFWYRSTLAHNAPRLDGASQPPGDAVCEAFDAPGEWAWARGRFGEITRTIVSGPTYLLDVVELTSRTEHVLELPWHFHGTGDVGRGGGGGGGAWKTGDLVDEFLSRVEQFVPDSARPVVLELAAGPRSLRAWLSFDGELVRAEAPGLPGEGKRQTCYVVRTTGRSARFVTVLEPVGDAPSVRAVRVQGSVIEVETAEQGTHRHAATALGWEITTNAGRIRLAGACQPEPPFEPLLDLDKPTPAVGLALRAAARPALDGTLDGFDTSEPLRLELEDQYRRSEEPYAGPDDFSALAHAAWDDDALYLAVEVVKPEVCIRPGGAPALRLDNEPDDIHSDGLQVYLAGNETGGTGEERAGYLIVPESGGRGLRVLATSDSSADPLRVRGAWQRIERGYRVTLGIAWPQWGGQRAHVGGRLRFDLLVNEMLPGRTRRAGQLVWSGGNGWVFLRGDRQDGARMGVLELVG
;
A
#
# COMPACT_ATOMS: atom_id res chain seq x y z
N MET A 1 -1.04 -31.53 11.40
CA MET A 1 -1.75 -32.76 10.95
C MET A 1 -1.32 -33.90 11.85
N THR A 2 -2.25 -34.77 12.24
CA THR A 2 -1.99 -36.01 12.96
C THR A 2 -1.53 -37.11 11.98
N THR A 3 -1.06 -38.23 12.52
CA THR A 3 -0.66 -39.39 11.72
C THR A 3 -1.86 -39.95 10.93
N GLU A 4 -3.06 -39.98 11.53
CA GLU A 4 -4.29 -40.38 10.89
C GLU A 4 -4.72 -39.45 9.76
N GLU A 5 -4.64 -38.13 9.97
CA GLU A 5 -4.95 -37.16 8.92
C GLU A 5 -3.97 -37.27 7.73
N LEU A 6 -2.68 -37.54 8.01
CA LEU A 6 -1.70 -37.79 6.94
C LEU A 6 -2.00 -39.08 6.16
N ALA A 7 -2.42 -40.14 6.85
CA ALA A 7 -2.83 -41.39 6.17
C ALA A 7 -4.04 -41.16 5.27
N ALA A 8 -5.09 -40.51 5.77
CA ALA A 8 -6.26 -40.15 4.99
C ALA A 8 -5.90 -39.26 3.79
N ARG A 9 -4.97 -38.29 3.98
CA ARG A 9 -4.53 -37.41 2.89
C ARG A 9 -3.81 -38.18 1.78
N ARG A 10 -2.96 -39.16 2.12
CA ARG A 10 -2.30 -40.03 1.12
C ARG A 10 -3.33 -40.80 0.28
N GLU A 11 -4.38 -41.35 0.92
CA GLU A 11 -5.46 -42.04 0.21
C GLU A 11 -6.20 -41.07 -0.74
N GLN A 12 -6.51 -39.84 -0.30
CA GLN A 12 -7.12 -38.83 -1.16
C GLN A 12 -6.24 -38.48 -2.36
N ILE A 13 -4.92 -38.30 -2.15
CA ILE A 13 -3.96 -38.01 -3.21
C ILE A 13 -3.94 -39.17 -4.23
N ALA A 14 -3.82 -40.42 -3.77
CA ALA A 14 -3.77 -41.56 -4.64
C ALA A 14 -5.05 -41.73 -5.51
N ALA A 15 -6.19 -41.20 -5.04
CA ALA A 15 -7.45 -41.24 -5.75
C ALA A 15 -7.69 -40.02 -6.66
N ALA A 16 -6.81 -39.02 -6.68
CA ALA A 16 -7.01 -37.75 -7.39
C ALA A 16 -5.83 -37.46 -8.35
N PRO A 17 -6.02 -37.60 -9.67
CA PRO A 17 -4.94 -37.40 -10.66
C PRO A 17 -4.23 -36.07 -10.56
N ASP A 18 -4.96 -34.97 -10.30
CA ASP A 18 -4.37 -33.62 -10.13
C ASP A 18 -3.44 -33.56 -8.93
N LEU A 19 -3.80 -34.20 -7.82
CA LEU A 19 -2.97 -34.24 -6.61
C LEU A 19 -1.73 -35.11 -6.82
N VAL A 20 -1.84 -36.24 -7.53
CA VAL A 20 -0.70 -37.06 -7.92
C VAL A 20 0.27 -36.25 -8.77
N ALA A 21 -0.24 -35.52 -9.76
CA ALA A 21 0.57 -34.68 -10.65
C ALA A 21 1.23 -33.53 -9.89
N LEU A 22 0.52 -32.86 -8.96
CA LEU A 22 1.09 -31.84 -8.09
C LEU A 22 2.23 -32.41 -7.24
N LEU A 23 2.03 -33.56 -6.61
CA LEU A 23 3.05 -34.17 -5.76
C LEU A 23 4.30 -34.56 -6.55
N ALA A 24 4.13 -35.11 -7.76
CA ALA A 24 5.22 -35.41 -8.67
C ALA A 24 6.00 -34.14 -9.07
N HIS A 25 5.30 -33.04 -9.35
CA HIS A 25 5.91 -31.77 -9.68
C HIS A 25 6.67 -31.16 -8.47
N LEU A 26 6.11 -31.27 -7.26
CA LEU A 26 6.81 -30.86 -6.03
C LEU A 26 8.08 -31.66 -5.81
N THR A 27 8.05 -32.97 -6.09
CA THR A 27 9.23 -33.84 -6.01
C THR A 27 10.31 -33.44 -7.04
N GLU A 28 9.92 -33.13 -8.26
CA GLU A 28 10.83 -32.61 -9.29
C GLU A 28 11.47 -31.28 -8.86
N ARG A 29 10.68 -30.35 -8.34
CA ARG A 29 11.16 -29.04 -7.85
C ARG A 29 12.07 -29.14 -6.63
N ALA A 30 11.92 -30.19 -5.81
CA ALA A 30 12.81 -30.47 -4.69
C ALA A 30 14.16 -31.10 -5.09
N ALA A 31 14.31 -31.61 -6.32
CA ALA A 31 15.52 -32.32 -6.75
C ALA A 31 16.85 -31.58 -6.51
N PRO A 32 16.97 -30.24 -6.77
CA PRO A 32 18.19 -29.51 -6.46
C PRO A 32 18.54 -29.51 -4.97
N LEU A 33 17.50 -29.44 -4.10
CA LEU A 33 17.64 -29.46 -2.64
C LEU A 33 18.07 -30.82 -2.12
N LEU A 34 17.64 -31.90 -2.78
CA LEU A 34 18.10 -33.25 -2.44
C LEU A 34 19.60 -33.43 -2.74
N ALA A 35 20.11 -32.79 -3.78
CA ALA A 35 21.51 -32.83 -4.14
C ALA A 35 22.37 -31.98 -3.17
N ARG A 36 21.98 -30.74 -2.89
CA ARG A 36 22.67 -29.84 -1.94
C ARG A 36 21.71 -28.83 -1.36
N LEU A 37 22.04 -28.24 -0.22
CA LEU A 37 21.30 -27.11 0.35
C LEU A 37 22.06 -25.80 0.13
N PRO A 38 21.36 -24.69 -0.14
CA PRO A 38 21.97 -23.38 -0.07
C PRO A 38 22.34 -23.02 1.37
N PRO A 39 23.29 -22.11 1.59
CA PRO A 39 23.72 -21.75 2.94
C PRO A 39 22.63 -20.95 3.67
N VAL A 40 22.55 -21.12 4.98
CA VAL A 40 21.82 -20.19 5.84
C VAL A 40 22.63 -18.89 5.90
N PRO A 41 22.01 -17.71 5.73
CA PRO A 41 22.72 -16.44 5.82
C PRO A 41 23.47 -16.30 7.15
N GLU A 42 24.68 -15.80 7.14
CA GLU A 42 25.47 -15.55 8.35
C GLU A 42 25.02 -14.26 9.07
N SER A 43 24.44 -13.34 8.32
CA SER A 43 24.00 -12.03 8.82
C SER A 43 22.49 -11.92 8.92
N LYS A 44 22.03 -11.19 9.94
CA LYS A 44 20.65 -10.76 10.06
C LYS A 44 20.20 -9.95 8.85
N ALA A 45 18.98 -10.19 8.36
CA ALA A 45 18.39 -9.40 7.32
C ALA A 45 18.17 -7.94 7.75
N LEU A 46 18.53 -7.00 6.89
CA LEU A 46 18.25 -5.57 7.09
C LEU A 46 17.26 -5.06 6.07
N LEU A 47 16.46 -4.10 6.48
CA LEU A 47 15.73 -3.28 5.55
C LEU A 47 16.69 -2.31 4.89
N SER A 48 16.72 -2.31 3.56
CA SER A 48 17.45 -1.35 2.76
C SER A 48 16.56 -0.92 1.59
N THR A 49 16.44 0.38 1.38
CA THR A 49 15.61 0.95 0.32
C THR A 49 16.14 0.63 -1.06
N ASP A 50 17.46 0.58 -1.23
CA ASP A 50 18.13 0.37 -2.51
C ASP A 50 18.97 -0.92 -2.60
N GLY A 51 19.07 -1.69 -1.52
CA GLY A 51 19.80 -2.97 -1.53
C GLY A 51 19.22 -4.02 -2.50
N GLY A 52 17.92 -3.93 -2.78
CA GLY A 52 17.22 -4.82 -3.71
C GLY A 52 17.22 -4.38 -5.18
N VAL A 53 17.83 -3.24 -5.53
CA VAL A 53 17.76 -2.66 -6.85
C VAL A 53 19.16 -2.39 -7.43
N CYS A 54 19.23 -2.38 -8.77
CA CYS A 54 20.44 -2.07 -9.50
C CYS A 54 20.84 -0.60 -9.32
N PRO A 55 22.03 -0.29 -8.84
CA PRO A 55 22.48 1.11 -8.67
C PRO A 55 22.56 1.89 -9.99
N GLU A 56 22.68 1.21 -11.14
CA GLU A 56 22.85 1.85 -12.43
C GLU A 56 21.54 2.15 -13.16
N ASP A 57 20.54 1.28 -13.06
CA ASP A 57 19.33 1.38 -13.85
C ASP A 57 18.02 1.25 -13.04
N GLY A 58 18.12 1.01 -11.71
CA GLY A 58 16.99 0.93 -10.81
C GLY A 58 16.11 -0.31 -10.96
N ALA A 59 16.51 -1.27 -11.82
CA ALA A 59 15.75 -2.52 -11.93
C ALA A 59 15.92 -3.38 -10.67
N ALA A 60 14.88 -4.08 -10.26
CA ALA A 60 14.97 -5.07 -9.19
C ALA A 60 16.01 -6.13 -9.55
N LEU A 61 16.91 -6.46 -8.60
CA LEU A 61 17.89 -7.51 -8.76
C LEU A 61 17.20 -8.88 -8.65
N VAL A 62 17.81 -9.91 -9.23
CA VAL A 62 17.25 -11.27 -9.21
C VAL A 62 17.67 -11.97 -7.91
N PHE A 63 16.71 -12.53 -7.21
CA PHE A 63 16.97 -13.42 -6.08
C PHE A 63 17.41 -14.80 -6.59
N ASP A 64 18.59 -15.25 -6.16
CA ASP A 64 19.08 -16.60 -6.39
C ASP A 64 19.55 -17.22 -5.06
N PRO A 65 18.83 -18.21 -4.51
CA PRO A 65 19.19 -18.83 -3.24
C PRO A 65 20.53 -19.58 -3.29
N TRP A 66 21.01 -19.92 -4.48
CA TRP A 66 22.30 -20.61 -4.69
C TRP A 66 23.49 -19.66 -4.79
N SER A 67 23.22 -18.36 -4.97
CA SER A 67 24.23 -17.30 -5.11
C SER A 67 23.91 -16.11 -4.19
N PRO A 68 23.82 -16.31 -2.85
CA PRO A 68 23.27 -15.34 -1.90
C PRO A 68 24.06 -14.03 -1.77
N ASN A 69 25.28 -13.98 -2.33
CA ASN A 69 26.16 -12.79 -2.32
C ASN A 69 26.44 -12.26 -3.72
N ALA A 70 25.65 -12.65 -4.73
CA ALA A 70 25.85 -12.25 -6.12
C ALA A 70 24.50 -11.99 -6.81
N HIS A 71 24.08 -10.73 -6.79
CA HIS A 71 22.72 -10.29 -7.18
C HIS A 71 22.77 -9.71 -8.60
N ARG A 72 22.24 -10.43 -9.58
CA ARG A 72 22.28 -10.05 -10.99
C ARG A 72 21.17 -9.08 -11.35
N CYS A 73 21.49 -8.01 -12.07
CA CYS A 73 20.52 -7.14 -12.70
C CYS A 73 19.97 -7.78 -13.99
N PRO A 74 18.67 -7.95 -14.16
CA PRO A 74 18.10 -8.52 -15.37
C PRO A 74 18.16 -7.58 -16.58
N ARG A 75 18.32 -6.25 -16.35
CA ARG A 75 18.36 -5.24 -17.40
C ARG A 75 19.76 -4.99 -17.93
N CYS A 76 20.73 -4.65 -17.07
CA CYS A 76 22.11 -4.37 -17.50
C CYS A 76 23.03 -5.60 -17.48
N GLY A 77 22.60 -6.72 -16.91
CA GLY A 77 23.36 -7.98 -16.80
C GLY A 77 24.48 -7.98 -15.77
N LYS A 78 24.78 -6.85 -15.11
CA LYS A 78 25.83 -6.76 -14.08
C LYS A 78 25.41 -7.45 -12.79
N THR A 79 26.41 -7.89 -12.02
CA THR A 79 26.22 -8.53 -10.72
C THR A 79 26.74 -7.60 -9.63
N PHE A 80 25.96 -7.45 -8.58
CA PHE A 80 26.24 -6.63 -7.40
C PHE A 80 26.31 -7.51 -6.15
N GLY A 81 27.05 -7.11 -5.15
CA GLY A 81 27.22 -7.79 -3.88
C GLY A 81 27.72 -6.83 -2.82
N GLY A 82 28.03 -7.37 -1.65
CA GLY A 82 28.43 -6.63 -0.48
C GLY A 82 27.31 -6.45 0.54
N GLU A 83 27.68 -6.06 1.75
CA GLU A 83 26.80 -6.12 2.93
C GLU A 83 25.40 -5.56 2.71
N ARG A 84 25.28 -4.42 2.04
CA ARG A 84 23.99 -3.75 1.76
C ARG A 84 23.05 -4.61 0.93
N HIS A 85 23.54 -5.20 -0.16
CA HIS A 85 22.77 -6.09 -1.02
C HIS A 85 22.54 -7.44 -0.35
N ASP A 86 23.58 -8.02 0.20
CA ASP A 86 23.54 -9.37 0.79
C ASP A 86 22.58 -9.41 1.98
N ARG A 87 22.60 -8.40 2.88
CA ARG A 87 21.66 -8.31 4.02
C ARG A 87 20.22 -7.99 3.58
N HIS A 88 19.99 -7.24 2.48
CA HIS A 88 18.66 -7.08 1.92
C HIS A 88 18.10 -8.43 1.44
N TRP A 89 18.91 -9.19 0.72
CA TRP A 89 18.50 -10.49 0.18
C TRP A 89 18.48 -11.61 1.21
N ALA A 90 19.17 -11.49 2.34
CA ALA A 90 19.09 -12.43 3.45
C ALA A 90 17.66 -12.66 3.93
N ARG A 91 16.79 -11.64 3.86
CA ARG A 91 15.35 -11.76 4.13
C ARG A 91 14.71 -12.86 3.28
N TYR A 92 14.91 -12.80 1.98
CA TYR A 92 14.34 -13.77 1.04
C TYR A 92 14.95 -15.16 1.26
N GLN A 93 16.25 -15.24 1.54
CA GLN A 93 16.94 -16.50 1.79
C GLN A 93 16.40 -17.21 3.04
N HIS A 94 16.22 -16.50 4.15
CA HIS A 94 15.65 -17.07 5.38
C HIS A 94 14.22 -17.59 5.16
N LEU A 95 13.35 -16.79 4.55
CA LEU A 95 11.95 -17.16 4.29
C LEU A 95 11.87 -18.33 3.31
N TRP A 96 12.67 -18.31 2.26
CA TRP A 96 12.73 -19.37 1.26
C TRP A 96 13.20 -20.69 1.86
N LEU A 97 14.24 -20.68 2.70
CA LEU A 97 14.73 -21.90 3.37
C LEU A 97 13.70 -22.50 4.31
N ALA A 98 12.98 -21.69 5.09
CA ALA A 98 11.91 -22.19 5.97
C ALA A 98 10.79 -22.84 5.15
N GLU A 99 10.38 -22.19 4.05
CA GLU A 99 9.39 -22.75 3.15
C GLU A 99 9.88 -24.03 2.47
N ARG A 100 11.15 -24.09 2.03
CA ARG A 100 11.76 -25.33 1.50
C ARG A 100 11.80 -26.45 2.54
N ALA A 101 12.01 -26.13 3.81
CA ALA A 101 11.91 -27.13 4.88
C ALA A 101 10.49 -27.72 4.97
N ALA A 102 9.46 -26.87 4.90
CA ALA A 102 8.06 -27.32 4.89
C ALA A 102 7.72 -28.14 3.64
N HIS A 103 8.20 -27.73 2.47
CA HIS A 103 8.07 -28.47 1.22
C HIS A 103 8.70 -29.87 1.33
N LEU A 104 9.96 -29.97 1.74
CA LEU A 104 10.67 -31.25 1.91
C LEU A 104 10.00 -32.12 2.97
N ALA A 105 9.55 -31.56 4.09
CA ALA A 105 8.81 -32.28 5.12
C ALA A 105 7.45 -32.81 4.62
N THR A 106 6.81 -32.07 3.71
CA THR A 106 5.56 -32.52 3.04
C THR A 106 5.82 -33.75 2.16
N LEU A 107 6.90 -33.75 1.37
CA LEU A 107 7.29 -34.94 0.58
C LEU A 107 7.65 -36.11 1.48
N ALA A 108 8.36 -35.86 2.59
CA ALA A 108 8.65 -36.88 3.59
C ALA A 108 7.38 -37.51 4.17
N ALA A 109 6.39 -36.67 4.50
CA ALA A 109 5.14 -37.11 5.09
C ALA A 109 4.20 -37.81 4.10
N LEU A 110 4.12 -37.34 2.86
CA LEU A 110 3.17 -37.83 1.86
C LEU A 110 3.71 -39.02 1.02
N GLU A 111 5.01 -39.03 0.72
CA GLU A 111 5.65 -40.04 -0.13
C GLU A 111 6.58 -40.99 0.66
N HIS A 112 6.70 -40.83 1.98
CA HIS A 112 7.72 -41.54 2.78
C HIS A 112 9.15 -41.30 2.28
N ASN A 113 9.44 -40.10 1.73
CA ASN A 113 10.72 -39.80 1.11
C ASN A 113 11.78 -39.49 2.19
N ALA A 114 12.60 -40.47 2.50
CA ALA A 114 13.63 -40.38 3.54
C ALA A 114 14.73 -39.34 3.19
N ALA A 115 15.05 -39.14 1.91
CA ALA A 115 16.02 -38.14 1.49
C ALA A 115 15.48 -36.72 1.73
N ALA A 116 14.21 -36.49 1.43
CA ALA A 116 13.53 -35.22 1.71
C ALA A 116 13.46 -34.96 3.23
N ALA A 117 13.13 -35.99 4.03
CA ALA A 117 13.15 -35.90 5.48
C ALA A 117 14.52 -35.47 6.00
N GLY A 118 15.60 -36.14 5.53
CA GLY A 118 16.98 -35.84 5.91
C GLY A 118 17.33 -34.37 5.61
N ARG A 119 16.99 -33.86 4.43
CA ARG A 119 17.25 -32.47 4.05
C ARG A 119 16.41 -31.46 4.85
N ALA A 120 15.14 -31.74 5.11
CA ALA A 120 14.33 -30.89 6.00
C ALA A 120 14.92 -30.81 7.41
N VAL A 121 15.31 -31.96 7.99
CA VAL A 121 16.00 -31.99 9.31
C VAL A 121 17.31 -31.21 9.28
N GLU A 122 18.07 -31.29 8.18
CA GLU A 122 19.33 -30.53 8.02
C GLU A 122 19.09 -29.02 8.07
N ILE A 123 18.05 -28.50 7.39
CA ILE A 123 17.65 -27.09 7.46
C ILE A 123 17.25 -26.73 8.90
N LEU A 124 16.40 -27.53 9.56
CA LEU A 124 15.97 -27.27 10.94
C LEU A 124 17.18 -27.22 11.88
N ARG A 125 18.12 -28.17 11.78
CA ARG A 125 19.34 -28.23 12.59
C ARG A 125 20.28 -27.05 12.30
N ALA A 126 20.34 -26.56 11.07
CA ALA A 126 21.16 -25.40 10.75
C ALA A 126 20.61 -24.17 11.51
N TYR A 127 19.31 -23.92 11.44
CA TYR A 127 18.70 -22.79 12.16
C TYR A 127 18.76 -22.93 13.68
N THR A 128 18.50 -24.12 14.25
CA THR A 128 18.60 -24.30 15.72
C THR A 128 19.99 -24.04 16.27
N ARG A 129 21.03 -24.13 15.42
CA ARG A 129 22.43 -23.80 15.81
C ARG A 129 22.74 -22.31 15.61
N THR A 130 22.24 -21.68 14.57
CA THR A 130 22.61 -20.30 14.18
C THR A 130 21.68 -19.21 14.72
N TYR A 131 20.42 -19.55 15.03
CA TYR A 131 19.39 -18.62 15.45
C TYR A 131 19.81 -17.67 16.59
N TRP A 132 20.51 -18.22 17.60
CA TRP A 132 20.97 -17.47 18.75
C TRP A 132 22.13 -16.51 18.48
N GLY A 133 22.79 -16.67 17.34
CA GLY A 133 23.84 -15.77 16.87
C GLY A 133 23.32 -14.46 16.28
N TYR A 134 22.04 -14.42 15.87
CA TYR A 134 21.43 -13.20 15.37
C TYR A 134 20.96 -12.34 16.52
N ALA A 135 21.42 -11.09 16.57
CA ALA A 135 21.09 -10.17 17.64
C ALA A 135 19.66 -9.62 17.47
N ASN A 136 18.88 -9.58 18.56
CA ASN A 136 17.60 -8.86 18.59
C ASN A 136 17.84 -7.35 18.72
N ARG A 137 18.38 -6.75 17.67
CA ARG A 137 18.64 -5.30 17.56
C ARG A 137 18.56 -4.90 16.10
N ASP A 138 18.63 -3.62 15.80
CA ASP A 138 18.50 -3.06 14.45
C ASP A 138 17.13 -3.37 13.82
N ASN A 139 16.10 -3.43 14.64
CA ASN A 139 14.74 -3.70 14.21
C ASN A 139 14.07 -2.42 13.74
N VAL A 140 13.10 -2.60 12.85
CA VAL A 140 12.31 -1.49 12.26
C VAL A 140 10.88 -1.56 12.75
N LEU A 141 10.30 -2.78 12.77
CA LEU A 141 8.91 -3.00 13.18
C LEU A 141 8.88 -4.20 14.15
N GLY A 142 9.12 -3.91 15.41
CA GLY A 142 9.12 -4.88 16.50
C GLY A 142 10.32 -5.83 16.53
N PRO A 143 10.47 -6.60 17.62
CA PRO A 143 11.61 -7.45 17.87
C PRO A 143 11.70 -8.62 16.90
N SER A 144 12.91 -8.97 16.49
CA SER A 144 13.20 -10.11 15.62
C SER A 144 14.69 -10.48 15.69
N ARG A 145 15.03 -11.77 15.58
CA ARG A 145 16.43 -12.21 15.47
C ARG A 145 16.89 -12.29 14.03
N LEU A 146 16.11 -12.90 13.16
CA LEU A 146 16.51 -13.13 11.75
C LEU A 146 16.27 -11.91 10.85
N PHE A 147 15.31 -11.07 11.22
CA PHE A 147 14.78 -10.01 10.37
C PHE A 147 14.81 -8.65 11.05
N PHE A 148 14.41 -7.64 10.30
CA PHE A 148 14.19 -6.28 10.79
C PHE A 148 12.75 -6.06 11.29
N SER A 149 11.89 -7.07 11.26
CA SER A 149 10.48 -6.93 11.59
C SER A 149 9.87 -8.23 12.12
N THR A 150 9.01 -8.12 13.14
CA THR A 150 8.34 -9.24 13.80
C THR A 150 7.51 -10.11 12.87
N TYR A 151 6.75 -9.51 11.92
CA TYR A 151 5.90 -10.30 11.02
C TYR A 151 6.69 -11.23 10.08
N LEU A 152 7.93 -10.87 9.74
CA LEU A 152 8.80 -11.74 8.94
C LEU A 152 9.29 -12.94 9.77
N GLU A 153 9.60 -12.71 11.06
CA GLU A 153 9.86 -13.78 12.02
C GLU A 153 8.65 -14.72 12.13
N SER A 154 7.46 -14.14 12.14
CA SER A 154 6.19 -14.88 12.22
C SER A 154 5.95 -15.77 11.00
N ILE A 155 6.16 -15.27 9.79
CA ILE A 155 6.08 -16.07 8.56
C ILE A 155 7.12 -17.20 8.56
N TRP A 156 8.32 -16.87 8.97
CA TRP A 156 9.43 -17.82 9.04
C TRP A 156 9.17 -18.95 10.04
N ILE A 157 8.82 -18.62 11.30
CA ILE A 157 8.57 -19.63 12.35
C ILE A 157 7.35 -20.50 12.02
N GLY A 158 6.31 -19.92 11.36
CA GLY A 158 5.15 -20.68 10.91
C GLY A 158 5.52 -21.81 9.94
N ASN A 159 6.35 -21.53 8.95
CA ASN A 159 6.85 -22.53 7.99
C ASN A 159 7.85 -23.50 8.65
N PHE A 160 8.72 -23.01 9.55
CA PHE A 160 9.68 -23.81 10.30
C PHE A 160 8.97 -24.83 11.18
N LEU A 161 7.91 -24.43 11.90
CA LEU A 161 7.10 -25.32 12.73
C LEU A 161 6.23 -26.26 11.90
N ALA A 162 5.76 -25.83 10.73
CA ALA A 162 5.06 -26.72 9.80
C ALA A 162 5.95 -27.89 9.37
N ALA A 163 7.22 -27.59 9.03
CA ALA A 163 8.20 -28.63 8.72
C ALA A 163 8.43 -29.57 9.91
N ALA A 164 8.68 -29.01 11.10
CA ALA A 164 8.95 -29.79 12.31
C ALA A 164 7.75 -30.67 12.72
N ALA A 165 6.53 -30.12 12.63
CA ALA A 165 5.30 -30.86 12.96
C ALA A 165 5.04 -32.03 12.01
N LEU A 166 5.27 -31.84 10.69
CA LEU A 166 5.14 -32.90 9.69
C LEU A 166 6.19 -34.00 9.92
N LEU A 167 7.44 -33.63 10.17
CA LEU A 167 8.51 -34.60 10.47
C LEU A 167 8.23 -35.34 11.78
N ARG A 168 7.68 -34.68 12.81
CA ARG A 168 7.25 -35.31 14.06
C ARG A 168 6.12 -36.31 13.80
N ALA A 169 5.11 -35.93 13.04
CA ALA A 169 3.96 -36.78 12.73
C ALA A 169 4.29 -38.02 11.90
N CYS A 170 5.34 -37.98 11.07
CA CYS A 170 5.83 -39.13 10.33
C CYS A 170 7.04 -39.86 10.99
N GLY A 171 7.37 -39.49 12.25
CA GLY A 171 8.40 -40.17 13.03
C GLY A 171 9.86 -39.91 12.58
N GLN A 172 10.09 -38.83 11.83
CA GLN A 172 11.41 -38.47 11.28
C GLN A 172 12.14 -37.35 12.09
N LEU A 173 11.54 -36.83 13.15
CA LEU A 173 12.15 -35.83 14.03
C LEU A 173 12.57 -36.46 15.35
N GLU A 174 13.86 -36.56 15.60
CA GLU A 174 14.42 -37.08 16.85
C GLU A 174 14.12 -36.13 18.04
N LYS A 175 14.01 -36.70 19.27
CA LYS A 175 13.70 -35.90 20.48
C LYS A 175 14.68 -34.75 20.75
N VAL A 176 15.98 -34.94 20.50
CA VAL A 176 16.98 -33.88 20.69
C VAL A 176 16.75 -32.73 19.70
N ALA A 177 16.48 -33.07 18.44
CA ALA A 177 16.16 -32.04 17.43
C ALA A 177 14.80 -31.34 17.70
N ALA A 178 13.81 -32.09 18.19
CA ALA A 178 12.53 -31.50 18.61
C ALA A 178 12.71 -30.52 19.78
N GLY A 179 13.56 -30.86 20.78
CA GLY A 179 13.92 -29.99 21.91
C GLY A 179 14.61 -28.70 21.45
N ALA A 180 15.52 -28.79 20.46
CA ALA A 180 16.17 -27.60 19.89
C ALA A 180 15.19 -26.71 19.11
N VAL A 181 14.23 -27.30 18.38
CA VAL A 181 13.13 -26.57 17.72
C VAL A 181 12.25 -25.88 18.76
N SER A 182 11.93 -26.55 19.89
CA SER A 182 11.16 -25.95 20.98
C SER A 182 11.84 -24.71 21.57
N GLY A 183 13.16 -24.71 21.76
CA GLY A 183 13.89 -23.54 22.24
C GLY A 183 13.75 -22.33 21.28
N VAL A 184 13.83 -22.56 19.96
CA VAL A 184 13.62 -21.50 18.95
C VAL A 184 12.17 -21.01 18.96
N ALA A 185 11.19 -21.92 19.10
CA ALA A 185 9.78 -21.57 19.14
C ALA A 185 9.41 -20.75 20.40
N GLU A 186 10.00 -21.07 21.56
CA GLU A 186 9.83 -20.33 22.80
C GLU A 186 10.34 -18.89 22.68
N GLU A 187 11.55 -18.70 22.13
CA GLU A 187 12.10 -17.37 21.87
C GLU A 187 11.24 -16.59 20.87
N ALA A 188 10.81 -17.23 19.77
CA ALA A 188 9.94 -16.59 18.82
C ALA A 188 8.58 -16.18 19.43
N ALA A 189 8.03 -17.00 20.36
CA ALA A 189 6.80 -16.64 21.09
C ALA A 189 6.99 -15.39 21.94
N ASN A 190 8.13 -15.27 22.63
CA ASN A 190 8.46 -14.08 23.42
C ASN A 190 8.55 -12.84 22.50
N LEU A 191 9.37 -12.91 21.43
CA LEU A 191 9.54 -11.79 20.50
C LEU A 191 8.22 -11.34 19.87
N ILE A 192 7.43 -12.28 19.36
CA ILE A 192 6.15 -11.97 18.70
C ILE A 192 5.11 -11.52 19.73
N GLY A 193 5.11 -12.14 20.91
CA GLY A 193 4.17 -11.82 21.97
C GLY A 193 4.39 -10.46 22.62
N ASP A 194 5.62 -9.93 22.58
CA ASP A 194 5.97 -8.61 23.11
C ASP A 194 5.61 -7.45 22.16
N PHE A 195 5.13 -7.75 20.95
CA PHE A 195 4.83 -6.75 19.94
C PHE A 195 3.47 -6.97 19.29
N ASP A 196 2.55 -6.04 19.53
CA ASP A 196 1.22 -6.02 18.91
C ASP A 196 1.12 -4.86 17.92
N GLU A 197 0.83 -5.17 16.66
CA GLU A 197 0.68 -4.20 15.58
C GLU A 197 -0.77 -3.70 15.42
N GLY A 198 -1.64 -3.99 16.38
CA GLY A 198 -3.06 -3.65 16.30
C GLY A 198 -3.77 -4.38 15.15
N PHE A 199 -4.70 -3.69 14.48
CA PHE A 199 -5.37 -4.23 13.29
C PHE A 199 -4.52 -3.95 12.04
N SER A 200 -3.55 -4.80 11.78
CA SER A 200 -2.72 -4.73 10.58
C SER A 200 -2.71 -6.05 9.82
N ASN A 201 -2.44 -5.98 8.51
CA ASN A 201 -2.25 -7.18 7.70
C ASN A 201 -1.12 -8.07 8.23
N ARG A 202 -0.11 -7.47 8.87
CA ARG A 202 1.04 -8.17 9.48
C ARG A 202 0.66 -8.88 10.78
N GLN A 203 -0.26 -8.29 11.57
CA GLN A 203 -0.73 -8.91 12.81
C GLN A 203 -1.48 -10.23 12.55
N THR A 204 -2.11 -10.40 11.39
CA THR A 204 -2.69 -11.71 11.02
C THR A 204 -1.64 -12.82 10.98
N TRP A 205 -0.42 -12.50 10.54
CA TRP A 205 0.70 -13.42 10.52
C TRP A 205 1.32 -13.62 11.92
N ASN A 206 1.40 -12.57 12.72
CA ASN A 206 1.83 -12.68 14.12
C ASN A 206 0.92 -13.63 14.89
N ASN A 207 -0.40 -13.47 14.74
CA ASN A 207 -1.39 -14.35 15.35
C ASN A 207 -1.31 -15.78 14.80
N ALA A 208 -1.09 -15.97 13.50
CA ALA A 208 -0.91 -17.28 12.91
C ALA A 208 0.33 -17.99 13.45
N ALA A 209 1.42 -17.27 13.68
CA ALA A 209 2.64 -17.80 14.28
C ALA A 209 2.44 -18.19 15.75
N LEU A 210 1.83 -17.31 16.55
CA LEU A 210 1.48 -17.61 17.93
C LEU A 210 0.56 -18.84 18.05
N ALA A 211 -0.43 -18.96 17.16
CA ALA A 211 -1.29 -20.16 17.08
C ALA A 211 -0.50 -21.41 16.69
N ALA A 212 0.52 -21.30 15.82
CA ALA A 212 1.39 -22.42 15.46
C ALA A 212 2.27 -22.84 16.64
N ILE A 213 2.83 -21.88 17.38
CA ILE A 213 3.65 -22.12 18.56
C ILE A 213 2.80 -22.74 19.67
N ALA A 214 1.61 -22.20 19.89
CA ALA A 214 0.65 -22.77 20.85
C ALA A 214 0.30 -24.24 20.51
N GLY A 215 0.04 -24.53 19.23
CA GLY A 215 -0.19 -25.90 18.79
C GLY A 215 1.04 -26.82 18.91
N TRP A 216 2.26 -26.28 18.86
CA TRP A 216 3.48 -27.03 19.08
C TRP A 216 3.67 -27.44 20.54
N PHE A 217 3.35 -26.52 21.47
CA PHE A 217 3.51 -26.73 22.92
C PHE A 217 2.24 -27.25 23.62
N GLU A 218 1.10 -27.30 22.94
CA GLU A 218 -0.22 -27.56 23.53
C GLU A 218 -0.58 -26.49 24.59
N ASP A 219 -0.22 -25.22 24.33
CA ASP A 219 -0.41 -24.08 25.22
C ASP A 219 -1.75 -23.40 24.94
N GLU A 220 -2.72 -23.64 25.84
CA GLU A 220 -4.10 -23.11 25.72
C GLU A 220 -4.16 -21.58 25.90
N ASP A 221 -3.35 -20.99 26.77
CA ASP A 221 -3.35 -19.54 27.06
C ASP A 221 -2.80 -18.77 25.85
N LEU A 222 -1.69 -19.23 25.27
CA LEU A 222 -1.14 -18.65 24.06
C LEU A 222 -2.11 -18.80 22.88
N ALA A 223 -2.75 -19.96 22.74
CA ALA A 223 -3.77 -20.18 21.72
C ALA A 223 -4.94 -19.21 21.87
N LYS A 224 -5.46 -19.05 23.10
CA LYS A 224 -6.54 -18.11 23.38
C LYS A 224 -6.16 -16.67 23.05
N ARG A 225 -4.95 -16.24 23.43
CA ARG A 225 -4.44 -14.92 23.07
C ARG A 225 -4.40 -14.70 21.56
N ALA A 226 -3.81 -15.64 20.81
CA ALA A 226 -3.65 -15.53 19.35
C ALA A 226 -4.99 -15.56 18.59
N ILE A 227 -5.98 -16.28 19.09
CA ILE A 227 -7.26 -16.50 18.41
C ILE A 227 -8.32 -15.50 18.88
N GLU A 228 -8.52 -15.38 20.20
CA GLU A 228 -9.63 -14.65 20.83
C GLU A 228 -9.22 -13.32 21.47
N GLY A 229 -7.91 -13.00 21.50
CA GLY A 229 -7.39 -11.74 22.04
C GLY A 229 -7.97 -10.50 21.34
N PRO A 230 -7.79 -9.29 21.92
CA PRO A 230 -8.36 -8.04 21.38
C PRO A 230 -7.92 -7.73 19.94
N THR A 231 -6.75 -8.22 19.56
CA THR A 231 -6.18 -8.14 18.21
C THR A 231 -5.95 -9.53 17.61
N GLY A 232 -6.68 -10.55 18.10
CA GLY A 232 -6.59 -11.94 17.67
C GLY A 232 -7.19 -12.20 16.29
N LEU A 233 -7.08 -13.45 15.83
CA LEU A 233 -7.59 -13.86 14.51
C LEU A 233 -9.08 -13.60 14.33
N LEU A 234 -9.90 -13.81 15.38
CA LEU A 234 -11.34 -13.60 15.30
C LEU A 234 -11.69 -12.12 15.12
N GLU A 235 -11.04 -11.24 15.87
CA GLU A 235 -11.25 -9.79 15.73
C GLU A 235 -10.79 -9.28 14.36
N HIS A 236 -9.68 -9.77 13.83
CA HIS A 236 -9.24 -9.44 12.45
C HIS A 236 -10.29 -9.88 11.42
N LEU A 237 -10.85 -11.09 11.55
CA LEU A 237 -11.90 -11.58 10.67
C LEU A 237 -13.19 -10.76 10.78
N LEU A 238 -13.58 -10.38 12.00
CA LEU A 238 -14.86 -9.73 12.24
C LEU A 238 -14.84 -8.22 11.99
N ARG A 239 -13.69 -7.58 12.10
CA ARG A 239 -13.53 -6.13 12.04
C ARG A 239 -12.59 -5.68 10.93
N GLY A 240 -11.39 -6.26 10.79
CA GLY A 240 -10.41 -5.86 9.78
C GLY A 240 -10.85 -6.18 8.35
N PHE A 241 -11.50 -7.34 8.15
CA PHE A 241 -12.29 -7.58 6.95
C PHE A 241 -13.68 -6.98 7.13
N GLY A 242 -14.07 -6.01 6.32
CA GLY A 242 -15.39 -5.38 6.37
C GLY A 242 -16.55 -6.38 6.30
N ARG A 243 -17.79 -5.93 6.44
CA ARG A 243 -18.96 -6.84 6.38
C ARG A 243 -19.07 -7.57 5.04
N ASP A 244 -18.67 -6.91 3.97
CA ASP A 244 -18.59 -7.44 2.60
C ASP A 244 -17.35 -8.32 2.35
N GLY A 245 -16.49 -8.45 3.34
CA GLY A 245 -15.32 -9.33 3.33
C GLY A 245 -14.02 -8.70 2.84
N MET A 246 -14.01 -7.45 2.37
CA MET A 246 -12.77 -6.81 1.92
C MET A 246 -11.96 -6.27 3.10
N TRP A 247 -10.65 -6.48 3.06
CA TRP A 247 -9.71 -5.89 4.01
C TRP A 247 -9.60 -4.37 3.81
N TYR A 248 -9.56 -3.60 4.90
CA TYR A 248 -9.67 -2.13 4.86
C TYR A 248 -8.56 -1.42 4.07
N GLU A 249 -7.37 -2.04 3.92
CA GLU A 249 -6.24 -1.48 3.16
C GLU A 249 -6.31 -1.75 1.64
N GLY A 250 -7.34 -2.43 1.16
CA GLY A 250 -7.53 -2.74 -0.26
C GLY A 250 -7.01 -4.12 -0.68
N GLU A 251 -7.07 -4.38 -1.99
CA GLU A 251 -6.97 -5.72 -2.57
C GLU A 251 -5.62 -6.40 -2.35
N ASN A 252 -4.54 -5.67 -2.49
CA ASN A 252 -3.20 -6.22 -2.37
C ASN A 252 -2.93 -6.71 -0.94
N TYR A 253 -3.23 -5.88 0.05
CA TYR A 253 -3.09 -6.21 1.46
C TYR A 253 -4.16 -7.20 1.94
N HIS A 254 -5.33 -7.22 1.28
CA HIS A 254 -6.37 -8.20 1.53
C HIS A 254 -5.86 -9.64 1.31
N LEU A 255 -5.21 -9.91 0.18
CA LEU A 255 -4.70 -11.25 -0.13
C LEU A 255 -3.60 -11.68 0.84
N PHE A 256 -2.77 -10.74 1.29
CA PHE A 256 -1.74 -10.99 2.28
C PHE A 256 -2.33 -11.29 3.67
N ALA A 257 -3.27 -10.47 4.15
CA ALA A 257 -3.96 -10.69 5.41
C ALA A 257 -4.79 -11.98 5.41
N LEU A 258 -5.48 -12.27 4.29
CA LEU A 258 -6.28 -13.48 4.13
C LEU A 258 -5.42 -14.75 4.22
N ARG A 259 -4.21 -14.75 3.64
CA ARG A 259 -3.29 -15.88 3.76
C ARG A 259 -2.86 -16.10 5.21
N GLY A 260 -2.51 -15.02 5.93
CA GLY A 260 -2.23 -15.07 7.38
C GLY A 260 -3.40 -15.64 8.17
N LEU A 261 -4.61 -15.14 7.92
CA LEU A 261 -5.84 -15.62 8.56
C LEU A 261 -6.09 -17.11 8.30
N LEU A 262 -6.02 -17.57 7.05
CA LEU A 262 -6.25 -18.99 6.70
C LEU A 262 -5.17 -19.90 7.28
N THR A 263 -3.92 -19.44 7.33
CA THR A 263 -2.83 -20.15 8.00
C THR A 263 -3.10 -20.27 9.49
N GLY A 264 -3.48 -19.18 10.15
CA GLY A 264 -3.84 -19.17 11.57
C GLY A 264 -5.07 -20.04 11.88
N ALA A 265 -6.09 -20.01 11.04
CA ALA A 265 -7.30 -20.85 11.22
C ALA A 265 -6.97 -22.36 11.16
N ARG A 266 -5.97 -22.77 10.38
CA ARG A 266 -5.46 -24.17 10.38
C ARG A 266 -4.80 -24.55 11.68
N TRP A 267 -4.02 -23.66 12.29
CA TRP A 267 -3.40 -23.89 13.58
C TRP A 267 -4.38 -23.80 14.74
N ALA A 268 -5.34 -22.85 14.67
CA ALA A 268 -6.42 -22.71 15.66
C ALA A 268 -7.22 -24.00 15.85
N ARG A 269 -7.38 -24.78 14.79
CA ARG A 269 -8.06 -26.07 14.83
C ARG A 269 -7.36 -27.08 15.75
N LEU A 270 -6.03 -27.02 15.89
CA LEU A 270 -5.28 -27.86 16.82
C LEU A 270 -5.51 -27.44 18.28
N ALA A 271 -5.88 -26.20 18.51
CA ALA A 271 -6.30 -25.67 19.82
C ALA A 271 -7.81 -25.82 20.08
N GLY A 272 -8.52 -26.60 19.25
CA GLY A 272 -9.94 -26.86 19.41
C GLY A 272 -10.89 -25.81 18.83
N VAL A 273 -10.37 -24.75 18.19
CA VAL A 273 -11.18 -23.70 17.56
C VAL A 273 -11.26 -23.92 16.05
N ASP A 274 -12.38 -24.47 15.58
CA ASP A 274 -12.63 -24.66 14.15
C ASP A 274 -13.43 -23.49 13.56
N MET A 275 -12.72 -22.48 13.05
CA MET A 275 -13.29 -21.28 12.46
C MET A 275 -14.17 -21.56 11.21
N PHE A 276 -13.99 -22.69 10.55
CA PHE A 276 -14.80 -23.08 9.41
C PHE A 276 -16.07 -23.85 9.82
N ALA A 277 -16.14 -24.38 11.03
CA ALA A 277 -17.29 -25.11 11.54
C ALA A 277 -18.32 -24.17 12.19
N GLU A 278 -17.92 -23.03 12.73
CA GLU A 278 -18.82 -22.04 13.31
C GLU A 278 -19.49 -21.24 12.17
N PRO A 279 -20.84 -21.26 12.04
CA PRO A 279 -21.52 -20.73 10.86
C PRO A 279 -21.24 -19.25 10.57
N LYS A 280 -21.17 -18.41 11.59
CA LYS A 280 -20.90 -16.98 11.42
C LYS A 280 -19.47 -16.71 10.96
N LEU A 281 -18.49 -17.44 11.50
CA LEU A 281 -17.09 -17.32 11.09
C LEU A 281 -16.89 -17.86 9.68
N ALA A 282 -17.51 -19.01 9.36
CA ALA A 282 -17.49 -19.59 8.02
C ALA A 282 -18.08 -18.63 6.97
N GLU A 283 -19.17 -17.93 7.29
CA GLU A 283 -19.76 -16.92 6.41
C GLU A 283 -18.81 -15.72 6.21
N ARG A 284 -18.15 -15.24 7.27
CA ARG A 284 -17.17 -14.15 7.18
C ARG A 284 -15.95 -14.55 6.36
N ILE A 285 -15.41 -15.77 6.55
CA ILE A 285 -14.31 -16.31 5.72
C ILE A 285 -14.74 -16.41 4.27
N ARG A 286 -15.97 -16.87 4.01
CA ARG A 286 -16.50 -16.94 2.64
C ARG A 286 -16.61 -15.56 2.00
N ALA A 287 -17.11 -14.57 2.75
CA ALA A 287 -17.15 -13.18 2.29
C ALA A 287 -15.75 -12.67 1.95
N ALA A 288 -14.76 -12.91 2.81
CA ALA A 288 -13.36 -12.53 2.57
C ALA A 288 -12.76 -13.22 1.33
N LEU A 289 -13.09 -14.48 1.08
CA LEU A 289 -12.66 -15.18 -0.14
C LEU A 289 -13.32 -14.64 -1.41
N LEU A 290 -14.57 -14.18 -1.33
CA LEU A 290 -15.34 -13.74 -2.51
C LEU A 290 -15.21 -12.25 -2.80
N ALA A 291 -14.82 -11.42 -1.85
CA ALA A 291 -14.71 -9.97 -2.04
C ALA A 291 -13.77 -9.59 -3.22
N PRO A 292 -12.52 -10.08 -3.31
CA PRO A 292 -11.66 -9.78 -4.45
C PRO A 292 -12.16 -10.40 -5.76
N ALA A 293 -12.87 -11.54 -5.70
CA ALA A 293 -13.48 -12.16 -6.87
C ALA A 293 -14.58 -11.29 -7.47
N ARG A 294 -15.44 -10.74 -6.60
CA ARG A 294 -16.57 -9.91 -7.00
C ARG A 294 -16.15 -8.54 -7.54
N THR A 295 -15.01 -7.99 -7.09
CA THR A 295 -14.47 -6.72 -7.59
C THR A 295 -13.51 -6.88 -8.77
N ALA A 296 -13.05 -8.08 -9.05
CA ALA A 296 -12.11 -8.36 -10.15
C ALA A 296 -12.59 -7.79 -11.49
N LEU A 297 -11.63 -7.31 -12.28
CA LEU A 297 -11.83 -6.91 -13.65
C LEU A 297 -12.10 -8.14 -14.55
N PRO A 298 -12.62 -7.95 -15.77
CA PRO A 298 -12.91 -9.06 -16.69
C PRO A 298 -11.70 -9.90 -17.10
N ASP A 299 -10.47 -9.37 -16.96
CA ASP A 299 -9.22 -10.08 -17.20
C ASP A 299 -8.66 -10.79 -15.96
N PHE A 300 -9.45 -10.86 -14.89
CA PHE A 300 -9.09 -11.46 -13.60
C PHE A 300 -7.91 -10.80 -12.89
N THR A 301 -7.65 -9.52 -13.17
CA THR A 301 -6.81 -8.68 -12.30
C THR A 301 -7.69 -7.99 -11.25
N PHE A 302 -7.10 -7.58 -10.15
CA PHE A 302 -7.83 -6.76 -9.20
C PHE A 302 -7.69 -5.26 -9.52
N PRO A 303 -8.64 -4.40 -9.10
CA PRO A 303 -8.47 -2.95 -9.19
C PRO A 303 -7.21 -2.54 -8.43
N ALA A 304 -6.31 -1.78 -9.09
CA ALA A 304 -5.03 -1.40 -8.49
C ALA A 304 -5.18 -0.17 -7.57
N ARG A 305 -6.14 -0.22 -6.66
CA ARG A 305 -6.43 0.87 -5.72
C ARG A 305 -5.38 0.99 -4.62
N LYS A 306 -5.18 2.21 -4.14
CA LYS A 306 -4.27 2.47 -3.02
C LYS A 306 -2.85 1.96 -3.35
N ASP A 307 -2.10 1.47 -2.37
CA ASP A 307 -0.76 0.88 -2.61
C ASP A 307 -0.81 -0.52 -3.26
N SER A 308 -1.78 -0.76 -4.13
CA SER A 308 -1.83 -1.98 -4.94
C SER A 308 -0.99 -1.84 -6.22
N ARG A 309 -0.50 -2.95 -6.75
CA ARG A 309 0.25 -2.96 -8.01
C ARG A 309 -0.67 -3.19 -9.19
N PHE A 310 -0.42 -2.47 -10.29
CA PHE A 310 -1.19 -2.63 -11.52
C PHE A 310 -0.93 -3.97 -12.19
N GLY A 311 -1.99 -4.60 -12.70
CA GLY A 311 -1.93 -5.79 -13.54
C GLY A 311 -1.65 -7.10 -12.81
N VAL A 312 -1.84 -7.16 -11.49
CA VAL A 312 -1.69 -8.38 -10.72
C VAL A 312 -2.85 -9.32 -10.98
N SER A 313 -2.53 -10.52 -11.46
CA SER A 313 -3.53 -11.55 -11.76
C SER A 313 -3.92 -12.33 -10.53
N LEU A 314 -5.23 -12.44 -10.27
CA LEU A 314 -5.81 -13.30 -9.24
C LEU A 314 -5.64 -14.80 -9.54
N ALA A 315 -5.35 -15.16 -10.80
CA ALA A 315 -5.04 -16.52 -11.21
C ALA A 315 -3.59 -16.95 -10.94
N HIS A 316 -2.79 -16.09 -10.29
CA HIS A 316 -1.45 -16.49 -9.87
C HIS A 316 -1.51 -17.68 -8.89
N PRO A 317 -0.63 -18.69 -9.02
CA PRO A 317 -0.67 -19.89 -8.16
C PRO A 317 -0.72 -19.60 -6.66
N ALA A 318 0.03 -18.62 -6.16
CA ALA A 318 0.00 -18.24 -4.75
C ALA A 318 -1.37 -17.72 -4.27
N TYR A 319 -2.15 -17.10 -5.15
CA TYR A 319 -3.50 -16.65 -4.83
C TYR A 319 -4.54 -17.76 -5.05
N LEU A 320 -4.37 -18.60 -6.10
CA LEU A 320 -5.23 -19.76 -6.34
C LEU A 320 -5.34 -20.66 -5.11
N GLU A 321 -4.24 -20.85 -4.36
CA GLU A 321 -4.23 -21.62 -3.14
C GLU A 321 -5.23 -21.15 -2.08
N LEU A 322 -5.48 -19.85 -1.98
CA LEU A 322 -6.43 -19.28 -1.01
C LEU A 322 -7.84 -19.80 -1.27
N TRP A 323 -8.27 -19.78 -2.54
CA TRP A 323 -9.60 -20.27 -2.94
C TRP A 323 -9.69 -21.80 -2.93
N GLU A 324 -8.63 -22.51 -3.31
CA GLU A 324 -8.57 -23.97 -3.22
C GLU A 324 -8.75 -24.46 -1.77
N ILE A 325 -8.02 -23.83 -0.84
CA ILE A 325 -8.07 -24.18 0.58
C ILE A 325 -9.38 -23.68 1.20
N GLY A 326 -9.86 -22.51 0.79
CA GLY A 326 -11.17 -22.00 1.19
C GLY A 326 -12.29 -22.95 0.78
N LEU A 327 -12.30 -23.41 -0.47
CA LEU A 327 -13.28 -24.36 -0.98
C LEU A 327 -13.23 -25.69 -0.22
N ALA A 328 -12.02 -26.22 0.04
CA ALA A 328 -11.84 -27.49 0.76
C ALA A 328 -12.45 -27.47 2.18
N ASN A 329 -12.34 -26.33 2.87
CA ASN A 329 -12.83 -26.21 4.25
C ASN A 329 -14.30 -25.79 4.35
N LEU A 330 -14.83 -25.02 3.38
CA LEU A 330 -16.21 -24.54 3.35
C LEU A 330 -17.15 -25.47 2.58
N GLY A 331 -16.60 -26.23 1.62
CA GLY A 331 -17.41 -27.07 0.69
C GLY A 331 -17.98 -28.33 1.29
N GLU A 332 -17.33 -28.94 2.26
CA GLU A 332 -17.74 -30.22 2.85
C GLU A 332 -18.89 -30.11 3.85
N ARG A 333 -19.17 -28.92 4.38
CA ARG A 333 -20.08 -28.70 5.54
C ARG A 333 -21.35 -27.91 5.23
N GLY A 334 -21.55 -27.45 4.01
CA GLY A 334 -22.74 -26.65 3.68
C GLY A 334 -23.10 -26.66 2.22
N ALA A 335 -24.07 -27.46 1.84
CA ALA A 335 -24.70 -27.45 0.51
C ALA A 335 -25.54 -26.18 0.26
N GLY A 336 -25.01 -25.01 0.60
CA GLY A 336 -25.63 -23.71 0.32
C GLY A 336 -25.11 -23.11 -0.98
N SER A 337 -25.85 -22.19 -1.57
CA SER A 337 -25.53 -21.49 -2.84
C SER A 337 -24.13 -20.87 -2.92
N GLY A 338 -23.48 -20.58 -1.78
CA GLY A 338 -22.17 -19.94 -1.73
C GLY A 338 -20.97 -20.84 -2.09
N THR A 339 -21.10 -22.18 -2.00
CA THR A 339 -20.04 -23.08 -2.47
C THR A 339 -20.01 -23.17 -3.99
N SER A 340 -21.14 -22.97 -4.65
CA SER A 340 -21.22 -22.89 -6.12
C SER A 340 -20.55 -21.60 -6.64
N GLU A 341 -20.64 -20.47 -5.94
CA GLU A 341 -20.00 -19.21 -6.34
C GLU A 341 -18.48 -19.32 -6.28
N LEU A 342 -17.93 -19.88 -5.18
CA LEU A 342 -16.49 -20.09 -5.04
C LEU A 342 -15.95 -21.11 -6.05
N GLY A 343 -16.72 -22.18 -6.34
CA GLY A 343 -16.41 -23.14 -7.38
C GLY A 343 -16.43 -22.54 -8.78
N SER A 344 -17.42 -21.68 -9.07
CA SER A 344 -17.53 -20.95 -10.34
C SER A 344 -16.35 -20.02 -10.55
N TRP A 345 -15.93 -19.32 -9.50
CA TRP A 345 -14.74 -18.45 -9.51
C TRP A 345 -13.47 -19.24 -9.83
N LEU A 346 -13.20 -20.33 -9.09
CA LEU A 346 -12.04 -21.18 -9.34
C LEU A 346 -12.04 -21.76 -10.76
N ALA A 347 -13.19 -22.24 -11.24
CA ALA A 347 -13.31 -22.76 -12.61
C ALA A 347 -13.00 -21.69 -13.67
N ALA A 348 -13.35 -20.44 -13.41
CA ALA A 348 -13.01 -19.33 -14.30
C ALA A 348 -11.52 -19.00 -14.27
N LEU A 349 -10.91 -18.95 -13.09
CA LEU A 349 -9.46 -18.70 -12.94
C LEU A 349 -8.62 -19.73 -13.69
N TYR A 350 -8.95 -21.02 -13.61
CA TYR A 350 -8.22 -22.08 -14.33
C TYR A 350 -8.40 -22.05 -15.86
N LYS A 351 -9.35 -21.28 -16.36
CA LYS A 351 -9.57 -21.07 -17.81
C LYS A 351 -8.94 -19.81 -18.36
N THR A 352 -8.49 -18.91 -17.49
CA THR A 352 -7.85 -17.66 -17.90
C THR A 352 -6.37 -17.83 -18.22
N THR A 353 -5.77 -16.84 -18.90
CA THR A 353 -4.33 -16.83 -19.18
C THR A 353 -3.67 -15.76 -18.34
N VAL A 354 -2.69 -16.16 -17.51
CA VAL A 354 -1.90 -15.22 -16.70
C VAL A 354 -0.86 -14.55 -17.59
N VAL A 355 -1.06 -13.25 -17.84
CA VAL A 355 -0.19 -12.46 -18.73
C VAL A 355 0.95 -11.80 -17.96
N LYS A 356 0.68 -11.34 -16.72
CA LYS A 356 1.66 -10.69 -15.83
C LYS A 356 1.57 -11.34 -14.44
N PRO A 357 2.28 -12.43 -14.19
CA PRO A 357 2.22 -13.13 -12.91
C PRO A 357 3.09 -12.44 -11.84
N GLU A 358 2.97 -11.15 -11.66
CA GLU A 358 3.64 -10.43 -10.57
C GLU A 358 2.95 -10.72 -9.24
N LEU A 359 3.75 -10.82 -8.18
CA LEU A 359 3.31 -10.97 -6.80
C LEU A 359 3.80 -9.81 -5.98
N PHE A 360 3.00 -9.41 -4.99
CA PHE A 360 3.44 -8.48 -3.97
C PHE A 360 4.55 -9.08 -3.09
N GLU A 361 4.34 -10.34 -2.65
CA GLU A 361 5.27 -11.06 -1.77
C GLU A 361 5.60 -12.42 -2.36
N SER A 362 6.56 -12.43 -3.28
CA SER A 362 6.95 -13.65 -4.02
C SER A 362 7.50 -14.78 -3.15
N TYR A 363 8.06 -14.48 -1.98
CA TYR A 363 8.58 -15.49 -1.06
C TYR A 363 7.51 -16.32 -0.35
N LEU A 364 6.24 -15.92 -0.44
CA LEU A 364 5.11 -16.74 0.05
C LEU A 364 4.76 -17.90 -0.89
N HIS A 365 5.40 -17.95 -2.03
CA HIS A 365 5.26 -19.04 -3.00
C HIS A 365 6.62 -19.72 -3.19
N ASP A 366 6.62 -20.99 -3.55
CA ASP A 366 7.85 -21.74 -3.69
C ASP A 366 8.62 -21.52 -5.00
N ALA A 367 8.09 -20.71 -5.91
CA ALA A 367 8.85 -20.25 -7.06
C ALA A 367 9.81 -19.12 -6.65
N PRO A 368 11.11 -19.20 -6.96
CA PRO A 368 11.99 -18.05 -6.91
C PRO A 368 11.49 -16.97 -7.87
N MET A 369 12.02 -15.74 -7.74
CA MET A 369 11.72 -14.65 -8.68
C MET A 369 12.33 -14.92 -10.06
N GLU A 370 11.84 -15.94 -10.73
CA GLU A 370 12.27 -16.31 -12.09
C GLU A 370 11.66 -15.39 -13.13
N PRO A 371 12.26 -15.34 -14.35
CA PRO A 371 11.61 -14.69 -15.49
C PRO A 371 10.19 -15.23 -15.66
N LEU A 372 9.25 -14.32 -15.91
CA LEU A 372 7.84 -14.66 -16.07
C LEU A 372 7.66 -15.78 -17.10
N PRO A 373 6.97 -16.87 -16.77
CA PRO A 373 6.69 -17.90 -17.75
C PRO A 373 5.86 -17.33 -18.92
N PRO A 374 5.91 -17.93 -20.09
CA PRO A 374 5.05 -17.52 -21.19
C PRO A 374 3.56 -17.58 -20.76
N PRO A 375 2.71 -16.69 -21.28
CA PRO A 375 1.28 -16.69 -20.97
C PRO A 375 0.65 -18.05 -21.18
N ARG A 376 0.07 -18.64 -20.14
CA ARG A 376 -0.61 -19.93 -20.17
C ARG A 376 -1.70 -19.98 -19.08
N PRO A 377 -2.74 -20.80 -19.25
CA PRO A 377 -3.67 -21.06 -18.18
C PRO A 377 -2.94 -21.62 -16.95
N PRO A 378 -3.32 -21.23 -15.74
CA PRO A 378 -2.78 -21.83 -14.52
C PRO A 378 -3.23 -23.29 -14.39
N SER A 379 -2.48 -24.06 -13.61
CA SER A 379 -2.80 -25.45 -13.35
C SER A 379 -2.60 -25.78 -11.88
N ARG A 380 -3.37 -26.70 -11.33
CA ARG A 380 -3.24 -27.21 -9.97
C ARG A 380 -1.85 -27.78 -9.67
N ILE A 381 -1.15 -28.27 -10.69
CA ILE A 381 0.23 -28.79 -10.55
C ILE A 381 1.26 -27.69 -10.21
N GLN A 382 0.92 -26.41 -10.39
CA GLN A 382 1.80 -25.29 -10.10
C GLN A 382 1.68 -24.79 -8.65
N LEU A 383 0.76 -25.36 -7.88
CA LEU A 383 0.52 -24.98 -6.49
C LEU A 383 1.64 -25.47 -5.57
N SER A 384 1.63 -25.01 -4.32
CA SER A 384 2.70 -25.31 -3.36
C SER A 384 2.41 -26.55 -2.51
N TRP A 385 3.35 -26.87 -1.62
CA TRP A 385 3.22 -27.90 -0.60
C TRP A 385 1.98 -27.69 0.29
N TRP A 386 1.60 -26.42 0.53
CA TRP A 386 0.43 -26.07 1.34
C TRP A 386 -0.87 -26.55 0.68
N ALA A 387 -1.01 -26.35 -0.62
CA ALA A 387 -2.11 -26.90 -1.41
C ALA A 387 -2.08 -28.44 -1.42
N ALA A 388 -0.92 -29.08 -1.57
CA ALA A 388 -0.80 -30.53 -1.51
C ALA A 388 -1.36 -31.15 -0.22
N LEU A 389 -1.25 -30.43 0.89
CA LEU A 389 -1.77 -30.86 2.20
C LEU A 389 -3.27 -30.56 2.36
N PHE A 390 -3.77 -29.43 1.84
CA PHE A 390 -5.04 -28.88 2.32
C PHE A 390 -6.10 -28.58 1.26
N MET A 391 -5.78 -28.61 -0.03
CA MET A 391 -6.80 -28.36 -1.07
C MET A 391 -7.75 -29.55 -1.26
N SER A 392 -8.91 -29.28 -1.85
CA SER A 392 -9.89 -30.30 -2.21
C SER A 392 -9.31 -31.30 -3.23
N PRO A 393 -9.56 -32.62 -3.10
CA PRO A 393 -9.14 -33.62 -4.08
C PRO A 393 -9.65 -33.33 -5.49
N LYS A 394 -10.86 -32.77 -5.61
CA LYS A 394 -11.50 -32.47 -6.89
C LYS A 394 -12.10 -31.08 -6.89
N LEU A 395 -12.03 -30.40 -8.04
CA LEU A 395 -12.83 -29.23 -8.30
C LEU A 395 -14.29 -29.60 -8.52
N PRO A 396 -15.27 -28.71 -8.22
CA PRO A 396 -16.68 -28.94 -8.58
C PRO A 396 -16.83 -29.11 -10.08
N ALA A 397 -17.38 -30.24 -10.50
CA ALA A 397 -17.51 -30.61 -11.93
C ALA A 397 -18.53 -29.71 -12.67
N ASP A 398 -19.58 -29.30 -11.99
CA ASP A 398 -20.74 -28.60 -12.56
C ASP A 398 -20.86 -27.16 -12.05
N ALA A 399 -19.73 -26.47 -11.85
CA ALA A 399 -19.75 -25.09 -11.41
C ALA A 399 -20.33 -24.19 -12.53
N PRO A 400 -21.33 -23.33 -12.23
CA PRO A 400 -21.87 -22.37 -13.17
C PRO A 400 -20.78 -21.43 -13.71
N ALA A 401 -21.00 -20.84 -14.88
CA ALA A 401 -20.09 -19.83 -15.40
C ALA A 401 -20.01 -18.63 -14.44
N TRP A 402 -18.80 -18.13 -14.21
CA TRP A 402 -18.57 -16.94 -13.40
C TRP A 402 -19.12 -15.72 -14.12
N SER A 403 -20.09 -15.04 -13.54
CA SER A 403 -20.74 -13.86 -14.11
C SER A 403 -21.17 -12.90 -12.98
N PRO A 404 -20.24 -12.14 -12.40
CA PRO A 404 -20.57 -11.23 -11.32
C PRO A 404 -21.40 -10.04 -11.84
N GLY A 405 -22.41 -9.63 -11.08
CA GLY A 405 -23.20 -8.42 -11.34
C GLY A 405 -22.50 -7.14 -10.89
N SER A 406 -23.18 -6.01 -11.08
CA SER A 406 -22.82 -4.75 -10.43
C SER A 406 -22.99 -4.85 -8.92
N LEU A 407 -22.12 -4.18 -8.15
CA LEU A 407 -22.15 -4.22 -6.69
C LEU A 407 -21.57 -2.95 -6.09
N LEU A 408 -21.99 -2.64 -4.87
CA LEU A 408 -21.32 -1.69 -3.99
C LEU A 408 -20.63 -2.48 -2.87
N LEU A 409 -19.31 -2.34 -2.75
CA LEU A 409 -18.60 -2.73 -1.55
C LEU A 409 -18.72 -1.60 -0.52
N GLU A 410 -19.69 -1.72 0.37
CA GLU A 410 -20.04 -0.65 1.32
C GLU A 410 -18.89 -0.31 2.27
N SER A 411 -18.18 -1.33 2.78
CA SER A 411 -17.03 -1.14 3.68
C SER A 411 -15.85 -0.41 3.04
N GLN A 412 -15.76 -0.43 1.71
CA GLN A 412 -14.70 0.23 0.94
C GLN A 412 -15.18 1.49 0.23
N GLY A 413 -16.49 1.68 0.11
CA GLY A 413 -17.08 2.70 -0.75
C GLY A 413 -16.70 2.51 -2.23
N LEU A 414 -16.49 1.26 -2.68
CA LEU A 414 -16.18 0.95 -4.07
C LEU A 414 -17.44 0.53 -4.80
N ALA A 415 -17.91 1.35 -5.72
CA ALA A 415 -19.01 1.00 -6.62
C ALA A 415 -18.47 0.38 -7.90
N VAL A 416 -18.90 -0.85 -8.22
CA VAL A 416 -18.56 -1.57 -9.46
C VAL A 416 -19.81 -1.70 -10.31
N LEU A 417 -19.76 -1.16 -11.52
CA LEU A 417 -20.85 -1.19 -12.49
C LEU A 417 -20.48 -2.11 -13.66
N ARG A 418 -21.31 -3.11 -13.92
CA ARG A 418 -21.17 -4.02 -15.06
C ARG A 418 -22.40 -3.93 -15.95
N SER A 419 -22.18 -3.46 -17.16
CA SER A 419 -23.24 -3.32 -18.15
C SER A 419 -22.64 -3.34 -19.56
N GLY A 420 -23.33 -3.93 -20.53
CA GLY A 420 -22.89 -3.97 -21.92
C GLY A 420 -21.50 -4.55 -22.13
N GLY A 421 -21.08 -5.55 -21.32
CA GLY A 421 -19.74 -6.16 -21.39
C GLY A 421 -18.62 -5.30 -20.80
N ARG A 422 -18.95 -4.16 -20.19
CA ARG A 422 -17.98 -3.24 -19.56
C ARG A 422 -17.93 -3.42 -18.06
N TYR A 423 -16.77 -3.13 -17.51
CA TYR A 423 -16.51 -2.91 -16.10
C TYR A 423 -16.17 -1.43 -15.89
N ALA A 424 -16.86 -0.77 -15.00
CA ALA A 424 -16.49 0.55 -14.51
C ALA A 424 -16.50 0.53 -12.99
N SER A 425 -15.58 1.25 -12.35
CA SER A 425 -15.60 1.43 -10.90
C SER A 425 -15.39 2.87 -10.50
N LEU A 426 -16.10 3.28 -9.44
CA LEU A 426 -15.97 4.59 -8.80
C LEU A 426 -15.45 4.41 -7.38
N GLU A 427 -14.32 5.06 -7.08
CA GLU A 427 -13.74 5.10 -5.74
C GLU A 427 -14.42 6.20 -4.91
N CYS A 428 -15.38 5.83 -4.09
CA CYS A 428 -16.13 6.76 -3.22
C CYS A 428 -16.13 6.32 -1.75
N GLY A 429 -14.96 5.87 -1.28
CA GLY A 429 -14.79 5.34 0.07
C GLY A 429 -13.66 5.97 0.86
N GLN A 430 -13.14 5.16 1.75
CA GLN A 430 -12.12 5.54 2.73
C GLN A 430 -10.76 5.81 2.07
N TYR A 431 -10.04 6.77 2.63
CA TYR A 431 -8.65 7.06 2.24
C TYR A 431 -7.74 5.83 2.39
N GLY A 432 -7.91 5.04 3.45
CA GLY A 432 -7.14 3.80 3.64
C GLY A 432 -5.84 3.96 4.39
N GLY A 433 -5.73 4.99 5.22
CA GLY A 433 -4.59 5.19 6.12
C GLY A 433 -3.26 5.42 5.40
N GLY A 434 -2.18 4.84 5.89
CA GLY A 434 -0.83 5.01 5.34
C GLY A 434 -0.63 4.49 3.91
N HIS A 435 -1.52 3.61 3.45
CA HIS A 435 -1.53 3.06 2.10
C HIS A 435 -2.50 3.74 1.15
N GLY A 436 -3.23 4.77 1.62
CA GLY A 436 -4.18 5.53 0.82
C GLY A 436 -3.52 6.43 -0.23
N HIS A 437 -4.25 6.68 -1.32
CA HIS A 437 -3.87 7.62 -2.36
C HIS A 437 -4.84 8.80 -2.41
N PRO A 438 -4.44 9.97 -2.92
CA PRO A 438 -5.33 11.11 -3.13
C PRO A 438 -6.14 10.94 -4.43
N ASP A 439 -7.00 9.93 -4.49
CA ASP A 439 -7.70 9.43 -5.67
C ASP A 439 -9.22 9.29 -5.49
N ARG A 440 -9.78 10.03 -4.49
CA ARG A 440 -11.25 10.02 -4.26
C ARG A 440 -11.98 10.37 -5.54
N LEU A 441 -13.06 9.65 -5.82
CA LEU A 441 -13.86 9.76 -7.04
C LEU A 441 -13.09 9.35 -8.32
N HIS A 442 -12.04 8.51 -8.21
CA HIS A 442 -11.37 7.93 -9.36
C HIS A 442 -12.34 7.04 -10.15
N LEU A 443 -12.30 7.16 -11.47
CA LEU A 443 -13.04 6.31 -12.41
C LEU A 443 -12.09 5.37 -13.13
N SER A 444 -12.34 4.06 -13.01
CA SER A 444 -11.72 3.04 -13.87
C SER A 444 -12.72 2.56 -14.93
N LEU A 445 -12.21 2.19 -16.11
CA LEU A 445 -13.00 1.62 -17.20
C LEU A 445 -12.22 0.51 -17.91
N HIS A 446 -12.80 -0.68 -17.94
CA HIS A 446 -12.30 -1.81 -18.74
C HIS A 446 -13.38 -2.29 -19.70
N ALA A 447 -13.05 -2.42 -20.97
CA ALA A 447 -13.95 -2.92 -21.99
C ALA A 447 -13.18 -3.60 -23.13
N ASP A 448 -13.74 -4.65 -23.70
CA ASP A 448 -13.18 -5.37 -24.87
C ASP A 448 -11.72 -5.83 -24.68
N GLY A 449 -11.34 -6.20 -23.45
CA GLY A 449 -9.99 -6.62 -23.11
C GLY A 449 -8.97 -5.49 -22.94
N VAL A 450 -9.43 -4.23 -22.88
CA VAL A 450 -8.60 -3.04 -22.73
C VAL A 450 -8.93 -2.31 -21.43
N HIS A 451 -7.92 -1.97 -20.63
CA HIS A 451 -8.00 -1.04 -19.51
C HIS A 451 -7.99 0.40 -20.06
N TRP A 452 -9.14 0.91 -20.51
CA TRP A 452 -9.24 2.24 -21.11
C TRP A 452 -8.91 3.37 -20.13
N LEU A 453 -9.37 3.24 -18.90
CA LEU A 453 -9.02 4.10 -17.77
C LEU A 453 -8.56 3.20 -16.63
N ALA A 454 -7.26 3.09 -16.46
CA ALA A 454 -6.67 2.29 -15.40
C ALA A 454 -6.44 3.14 -14.16
N ASP A 455 -6.54 2.52 -12.98
CA ASP A 455 -5.89 3.02 -11.80
C ASP A 455 -4.41 2.58 -11.87
N PRO A 456 -3.45 3.50 -11.81
CA PRO A 456 -2.03 3.12 -11.88
C PRO A 456 -1.56 2.37 -10.63
N GLY A 457 -2.27 2.49 -9.51
CA GLY A 457 -1.84 1.98 -8.23
C GLY A 457 -0.53 2.61 -7.77
N THR A 458 0.39 1.79 -7.24
CA THR A 458 1.67 2.27 -6.71
C THR A 458 2.85 1.84 -7.58
N GLY A 459 3.84 2.73 -7.66
CA GLY A 459 5.15 2.44 -8.25
C GLY A 459 6.12 1.77 -7.28
N SER A 460 7.40 1.81 -7.61
CA SER A 460 8.47 1.39 -6.70
C SER A 460 8.58 2.36 -5.52
N TYR A 461 8.61 1.83 -4.30
CA TYR A 461 8.79 2.64 -3.09
C TYR A 461 10.16 3.35 -2.99
N VAL A 462 11.10 3.03 -3.88
CA VAL A 462 12.45 3.62 -3.90
C VAL A 462 12.69 4.49 -5.14
N ALA A 463 11.70 4.63 -6.01
CA ALA A 463 11.83 5.42 -7.23
C ALA A 463 11.11 6.76 -7.09
N ARG A 464 11.66 7.79 -7.78
CA ARG A 464 11.11 9.16 -7.73
C ARG A 464 9.70 9.26 -8.30
N ASP A 465 9.35 8.40 -9.26
CA ASP A 465 8.01 8.36 -9.85
C ASP A 465 6.91 7.91 -8.87
N LEU A 466 7.26 7.46 -7.66
CA LEU A 466 6.29 7.26 -6.59
C LEU A 466 5.53 8.55 -6.25
N PHE A 467 6.18 9.72 -6.34
CA PHE A 467 5.50 11.02 -6.16
C PHE A 467 4.38 11.24 -7.16
N TRP A 468 4.60 10.81 -8.42
CA TRP A 468 3.57 10.84 -9.45
C TRP A 468 2.41 9.92 -9.09
N TYR A 469 2.67 8.64 -8.88
CA TYR A 469 1.61 7.65 -8.63
C TYR A 469 0.81 7.92 -7.35
N ARG A 470 1.39 8.63 -6.38
CA ARG A 470 0.71 9.09 -5.16
C ARG A 470 0.20 10.53 -5.25
N SER A 471 -0.15 11.00 -6.43
CA SER A 471 -0.77 12.30 -6.66
C SER A 471 -2.14 12.15 -7.32
N THR A 472 -3.05 13.11 -7.09
CA THR A 472 -4.35 13.12 -7.77
C THR A 472 -4.20 13.23 -9.29
N LEU A 473 -3.17 13.93 -9.76
CA LEU A 473 -2.93 14.14 -11.17
C LEU A 473 -2.62 12.84 -11.93
N ALA A 474 -2.14 11.78 -11.25
CA ALA A 474 -1.90 10.47 -11.86
C ALA A 474 -3.17 9.61 -12.02
N HIS A 475 -4.26 10.03 -11.41
CA HIS A 475 -5.52 9.31 -11.39
C HIS A 475 -6.60 9.99 -12.22
N ASN A 476 -7.63 9.25 -12.67
CA ASN A 476 -8.81 9.80 -13.30
C ASN A 476 -9.77 10.35 -12.23
N ALA A 477 -9.29 11.26 -11.40
CA ALA A 477 -9.94 11.79 -10.21
C ALA A 477 -9.95 13.33 -10.22
N PRO A 478 -11.03 14.01 -9.79
CA PRO A 478 -11.08 15.46 -9.77
C PRO A 478 -10.19 16.04 -8.68
N ARG A 479 -9.60 17.21 -8.95
CA ARG A 479 -8.83 17.98 -7.97
C ARG A 479 -9.19 19.47 -8.01
N LEU A 480 -8.86 20.20 -6.95
CA LEU A 480 -9.09 21.65 -6.85
C LEU A 480 -7.75 22.39 -6.77
N ASP A 481 -7.73 23.57 -7.41
CA ASP A 481 -6.67 24.58 -7.31
C ASP A 481 -5.26 24.04 -7.63
N GLY A 482 -5.20 23.01 -8.49
CA GLY A 482 -3.95 22.38 -8.93
C GLY A 482 -3.25 21.51 -7.89
N ALA A 483 -3.82 21.34 -6.69
CA ALA A 483 -3.25 20.56 -5.61
C ALA A 483 -3.79 19.13 -5.58
N SER A 484 -2.98 18.18 -5.12
CA SER A 484 -3.47 16.84 -4.80
C SER A 484 -4.51 16.89 -3.67
N GLN A 485 -5.51 16.01 -3.73
CA GLN A 485 -6.58 15.94 -2.72
C GLN A 485 -5.99 15.76 -1.31
N PRO A 486 -6.51 16.45 -0.30
CA PRO A 486 -6.10 16.23 1.07
C PRO A 486 -6.52 14.84 1.57
N PRO A 487 -5.91 14.31 2.64
CA PRO A 487 -6.44 13.14 3.33
C PRO A 487 -7.90 13.35 3.74
N GLY A 488 -8.69 12.30 3.62
CA GLY A 488 -10.11 12.33 3.95
C GLY A 488 -10.89 11.31 3.11
N ASP A 489 -12.09 10.98 3.57
CA ASP A 489 -12.92 9.95 2.98
C ASP A 489 -13.95 10.56 2.02
N ALA A 490 -14.19 9.89 0.90
CA ALA A 490 -15.35 10.15 0.08
C ALA A 490 -16.57 9.38 0.61
N VAL A 491 -17.74 9.70 0.13
CA VAL A 491 -19.01 9.07 0.50
C VAL A 491 -19.71 8.59 -0.75
N CYS A 492 -20.10 7.32 -0.80
CA CYS A 492 -21.04 6.82 -1.79
C CYS A 492 -22.45 7.26 -1.39
N GLU A 493 -23.03 8.21 -2.12
CA GLU A 493 -24.37 8.74 -1.82
C GLU A 493 -25.50 7.89 -2.41
N ALA A 494 -25.22 7.21 -3.52
CA ALA A 494 -26.21 6.35 -4.17
C ALA A 494 -25.56 5.28 -5.03
N PHE A 495 -26.20 4.11 -5.07
CA PHE A 495 -25.88 2.99 -5.95
C PHE A 495 -27.16 2.24 -6.31
N ASP A 496 -27.36 1.93 -7.58
CA ASP A 496 -28.47 1.11 -8.07
C ASP A 496 -28.10 0.44 -9.40
N ALA A 497 -28.56 -0.78 -9.60
CA ALA A 497 -28.26 -1.56 -10.80
C ALA A 497 -29.45 -2.43 -11.25
N PRO A 498 -30.58 -1.83 -11.62
CA PRO A 498 -31.73 -2.58 -12.10
C PRO A 498 -31.55 -2.94 -13.58
N GLY A 499 -31.27 -4.17 -13.90
CA GLY A 499 -31.15 -4.70 -15.25
C GLY A 499 -29.90 -4.23 -16.00
N GLU A 500 -30.07 -3.66 -17.21
CA GLU A 500 -28.93 -3.28 -18.08
C GLU A 500 -28.30 -1.92 -17.73
N TRP A 501 -28.95 -1.16 -16.87
CA TRP A 501 -28.45 0.13 -16.40
C TRP A 501 -27.99 0.03 -14.96
N ALA A 502 -26.87 0.68 -14.68
CA ALA A 502 -26.32 0.81 -13.34
C ALA A 502 -25.81 2.23 -13.13
N TRP A 503 -25.89 2.75 -11.90
CA TRP A 503 -25.36 4.05 -11.57
C TRP A 503 -24.77 4.08 -10.16
N ALA A 504 -23.83 5.00 -9.97
CA ALA A 504 -23.30 5.33 -8.67
C ALA A 504 -23.08 6.84 -8.59
N ARG A 505 -23.21 7.39 -7.39
CA ARG A 505 -22.88 8.77 -7.07
C ARG A 505 -22.01 8.82 -5.84
N GLY A 506 -20.84 9.42 -5.98
CA GLY A 506 -19.91 9.70 -4.90
C GLY A 506 -19.73 11.18 -4.65
N ARG A 507 -19.37 11.55 -3.42
CA ARG A 507 -19.03 12.91 -3.02
C ARG A 507 -17.73 12.95 -2.23
N PHE A 508 -16.88 13.91 -2.55
CA PHE A 508 -15.70 14.27 -1.79
C PHE A 508 -15.63 15.80 -1.62
N GLY A 509 -15.78 16.26 -0.40
CA GLY A 509 -15.88 17.68 -0.11
C GLY A 509 -17.04 18.34 -0.88
N GLU A 510 -16.72 19.33 -1.70
CA GLU A 510 -17.64 20.10 -2.53
C GLU A 510 -17.84 19.53 -3.95
N ILE A 511 -17.17 18.41 -4.26
CA ILE A 511 -17.24 17.74 -5.56
C ILE A 511 -18.13 16.50 -5.46
N THR A 512 -19.02 16.36 -6.45
CA THR A 512 -19.78 15.11 -6.68
C THR A 512 -19.40 14.52 -8.03
N ARG A 513 -19.38 13.20 -8.10
CA ARG A 513 -19.24 12.46 -9.36
C ARG A 513 -20.35 11.43 -9.49
N THR A 514 -21.05 11.48 -10.60
CA THR A 514 -22.12 10.54 -10.96
C THR A 514 -21.69 9.76 -12.19
N ILE A 515 -21.70 8.44 -12.11
CA ILE A 515 -21.46 7.55 -13.24
C ILE A 515 -22.72 6.73 -13.53
N VAL A 516 -23.07 6.62 -14.82
CA VAL A 516 -24.23 5.84 -15.30
C VAL A 516 -23.75 4.93 -16.42
N SER A 517 -23.76 3.62 -16.21
CA SER A 517 -23.39 2.64 -17.21
C SER A 517 -24.64 2.03 -17.83
N GLY A 518 -24.74 2.12 -19.14
CA GLY A 518 -25.85 1.56 -19.93
C GLY A 518 -25.35 0.51 -20.92
N PRO A 519 -26.22 0.01 -21.82
CA PRO A 519 -25.84 -1.04 -22.78
C PRO A 519 -24.71 -0.63 -23.72
N THR A 520 -24.67 0.63 -24.16
CA THR A 520 -23.77 1.08 -25.23
C THR A 520 -22.68 2.03 -24.78
N TYR A 521 -22.87 2.80 -23.71
CA TYR A 521 -21.93 3.81 -23.24
C TYR A 521 -21.92 3.94 -21.72
N LEU A 522 -20.88 4.60 -21.21
CA LEU A 522 -20.78 5.11 -19.84
C LEU A 522 -20.91 6.63 -19.86
N LEU A 523 -21.83 7.17 -19.07
CA LEU A 523 -21.96 8.61 -18.80
C LEU A 523 -21.28 8.93 -17.47
N ASP A 524 -20.43 9.94 -17.46
CA ASP A 524 -19.74 10.48 -16.30
C ASP A 524 -20.06 11.96 -16.14
N VAL A 525 -20.45 12.38 -14.94
CA VAL A 525 -20.78 13.77 -14.61
C VAL A 525 -20.06 14.17 -13.33
N VAL A 526 -19.15 15.13 -13.44
CA VAL A 526 -18.44 15.73 -12.28
C VAL A 526 -18.98 17.14 -12.06
N GLU A 527 -19.39 17.45 -10.83
CA GLU A 527 -19.97 18.74 -10.46
C GLU A 527 -19.25 19.31 -9.23
N LEU A 528 -18.92 20.58 -9.30
CA LEU A 528 -18.46 21.40 -8.18
C LEU A 528 -19.57 22.36 -7.76
N THR A 529 -19.81 22.47 -6.45
CA THR A 529 -20.66 23.53 -5.88
C THR A 529 -20.00 24.04 -4.61
N SER A 530 -19.48 25.28 -4.68
CA SER A 530 -18.71 25.92 -3.61
C SER A 530 -19.19 27.32 -3.30
N ARG A 531 -18.87 27.79 -2.10
CA ARG A 531 -19.06 29.21 -1.69
C ARG A 531 -17.96 30.10 -2.19
N THR A 532 -16.77 29.54 -2.45
CA THR A 532 -15.58 30.22 -2.95
C THR A 532 -15.31 29.82 -4.40
N GLU A 533 -14.53 30.63 -5.09
CA GLU A 533 -14.11 30.33 -6.45
C GLU A 533 -12.92 29.36 -6.39
N HIS A 534 -12.97 28.31 -7.19
CA HIS A 534 -11.95 27.29 -7.33
C HIS A 534 -11.62 27.02 -8.79
N VAL A 535 -10.45 26.48 -9.04
CA VAL A 535 -10.09 25.84 -10.30
C VAL A 535 -10.40 24.34 -10.16
N LEU A 536 -11.46 23.87 -10.83
CA LEU A 536 -11.74 22.44 -10.91
C LEU A 536 -10.97 21.84 -12.08
N GLU A 537 -10.26 20.75 -11.85
CA GLU A 537 -9.52 19.99 -12.85
C GLU A 537 -9.93 18.51 -12.81
N LEU A 538 -10.01 17.86 -13.98
CA LEU A 538 -10.27 16.44 -14.13
C LEU A 538 -9.26 15.84 -15.12
N PRO A 539 -8.23 15.15 -14.62
CA PRO A 539 -7.29 14.39 -15.44
C PRO A 539 -7.95 13.15 -16.07
N TRP A 540 -7.54 12.84 -17.29
CA TRP A 540 -7.90 11.66 -18.03
C TRP A 540 -6.66 10.96 -18.55
N HIS A 541 -6.43 9.73 -18.14
CA HIS A 541 -5.32 8.86 -18.54
C HIS A 541 -5.86 7.72 -19.41
N PHE A 542 -6.22 8.06 -20.63
CA PHE A 542 -6.72 7.07 -21.58
C PHE A 542 -5.60 6.16 -22.08
N HIS A 543 -5.83 4.86 -22.06
CA HIS A 543 -4.95 3.92 -22.74
C HIS A 543 -5.09 4.05 -24.26
N GLY A 544 -3.94 3.91 -24.97
CA GLY A 544 -3.92 4.01 -26.43
C GLY A 544 -3.44 5.36 -26.95
N THR A 545 -3.50 5.50 -28.26
CA THR A 545 -3.11 6.75 -28.96
C THR A 545 -4.36 7.44 -29.47
N GLY A 546 -4.46 8.73 -29.25
CA GLY A 546 -5.60 9.52 -29.68
C GLY A 546 -5.19 10.89 -30.18
N ASP A 547 -6.04 11.49 -31.03
CA ASP A 547 -5.89 12.86 -31.51
C ASP A 547 -7.11 13.68 -31.09
N VAL A 548 -6.87 14.93 -30.70
CA VAL A 548 -7.92 15.94 -30.57
C VAL A 548 -8.23 16.37 -31.98
N GLY A 549 -9.44 16.05 -32.48
CA GLY A 549 -9.87 16.51 -33.79
C GLY A 549 -9.62 18.01 -33.95
N ARG A 550 -9.05 18.42 -35.10
CA ARG A 550 -8.55 19.77 -35.39
C ARG A 550 -9.56 20.86 -35.02
N GLY A 551 -9.37 21.49 -33.89
CA GLY A 551 -10.17 22.62 -33.42
C GLY A 551 -9.34 23.46 -32.43
N GLY A 552 -8.68 24.50 -32.96
CA GLY A 552 -8.03 25.54 -32.17
C GLY A 552 -6.52 25.44 -32.08
N GLY A 553 -5.84 26.55 -32.43
CA GLY A 553 -4.38 26.66 -32.31
C GLY A 553 -3.93 26.60 -30.86
N GLY A 554 -3.10 25.61 -30.53
CA GLY A 554 -2.49 25.51 -29.23
C GLY A 554 -1.40 26.54 -29.04
N GLY A 555 -1.48 27.37 -28.01
CA GLY A 555 -0.34 28.13 -27.50
C GLY A 555 0.50 27.21 -26.60
N GLY A 556 1.79 26.97 -26.96
CA GLY A 556 2.72 26.29 -26.04
C GLY A 556 2.96 27.19 -24.83
N GLY A 557 2.38 26.83 -23.67
CA GLY A 557 2.57 27.51 -22.39
C GLY A 557 3.08 26.53 -21.34
N ALA A 558 3.89 27.00 -20.42
CA ALA A 558 4.26 26.19 -19.26
C ALA A 558 3.07 26.20 -18.28
N TRP A 559 2.27 25.16 -18.33
CA TRP A 559 1.31 24.91 -17.27
C TRP A 559 2.06 24.48 -16.00
N LYS A 560 1.99 25.31 -14.98
CA LYS A 560 2.57 25.01 -13.66
C LYS A 560 1.50 25.27 -12.62
N THR A 561 1.22 24.26 -11.82
CA THR A 561 0.27 24.38 -10.70
C THR A 561 0.98 24.71 -9.38
N GLY A 562 2.31 24.59 -9.35
CA GLY A 562 3.12 24.70 -8.14
C GLY A 562 3.21 23.42 -7.33
N ASP A 563 2.57 22.34 -7.78
CA ASP A 563 2.72 20.99 -7.22
C ASP A 563 4.03 20.36 -7.69
N LEU A 564 4.67 19.56 -6.83
CA LEU A 564 5.88 18.78 -7.16
C LEU A 564 5.70 17.86 -8.37
N VAL A 565 4.48 17.46 -8.66
CA VAL A 565 4.16 16.55 -9.76
C VAL A 565 4.23 17.21 -11.14
N ASP A 566 4.31 18.53 -11.22
CA ASP A 566 4.47 19.26 -12.49
C ASP A 566 5.77 18.87 -13.22
N GLU A 567 6.80 18.43 -12.49
CA GLU A 567 8.07 17.98 -13.06
C GLU A 567 7.94 16.71 -13.93
N PHE A 568 6.88 15.91 -13.69
CA PHE A 568 6.63 14.68 -14.45
C PHE A 568 5.92 14.93 -15.77
N LEU A 569 5.41 16.14 -15.99
CA LEU A 569 4.72 16.49 -17.23
C LEU A 569 5.69 17.04 -18.27
N SER A 570 5.46 16.72 -19.53
CA SER A 570 6.17 17.27 -20.68
C SER A 570 5.23 17.51 -21.86
N ARG A 571 5.68 18.27 -22.86
CA ARG A 571 4.90 18.61 -24.07
C ARG A 571 3.51 19.11 -23.77
N VAL A 572 3.43 20.07 -22.87
CA VAL A 572 2.14 20.65 -22.45
C VAL A 572 1.60 21.59 -23.53
N GLU A 573 0.36 21.32 -23.94
CA GLU A 573 -0.39 22.12 -24.90
C GLU A 573 -1.75 22.50 -24.29
N GLN A 574 -2.19 23.73 -24.47
CA GLN A 574 -3.47 24.25 -23.96
C GLN A 574 -4.38 24.61 -25.12
N PHE A 575 -5.67 24.24 -24.98
CA PHE A 575 -6.71 24.50 -25.95
C PHE A 575 -7.94 25.10 -25.26
N VAL A 576 -8.61 26.08 -25.90
CA VAL A 576 -9.89 26.59 -25.47
C VAL A 576 -10.91 26.15 -26.51
N PRO A 577 -11.63 25.04 -26.33
CA PRO A 577 -12.60 24.55 -27.27
C PRO A 577 -13.89 25.40 -27.25
N ASP A 578 -14.70 25.29 -28.31
CA ASP A 578 -16.04 25.86 -28.33
C ASP A 578 -16.94 25.12 -27.33
N SER A 579 -17.36 25.81 -26.27
CA SER A 579 -18.16 25.19 -25.20
C SER A 579 -19.58 24.75 -25.68
N ALA A 580 -20.00 25.21 -26.84
CA ALA A 580 -21.30 24.81 -27.45
C ALA A 580 -21.25 23.40 -28.05
N ARG A 581 -20.09 22.81 -28.20
CA ARG A 581 -19.87 21.47 -28.79
C ARG A 581 -18.97 20.62 -27.95
N PRO A 582 -19.27 19.32 -27.80
CA PRO A 582 -18.33 18.42 -27.12
C PRO A 582 -17.01 18.28 -27.89
N VAL A 583 -15.91 18.21 -27.19
CA VAL A 583 -14.62 17.73 -27.73
C VAL A 583 -14.73 16.22 -27.89
N VAL A 584 -14.39 15.70 -29.05
CA VAL A 584 -14.42 14.26 -29.31
C VAL A 584 -12.99 13.75 -29.43
N LEU A 585 -12.64 12.82 -28.56
CA LEU A 585 -11.38 12.09 -28.63
C LEU A 585 -11.66 10.71 -29.24
N GLU A 586 -10.92 10.35 -30.26
CA GLU A 586 -10.91 9.00 -30.82
C GLU A 586 -9.59 8.32 -30.41
N LEU A 587 -9.70 7.27 -29.61
CA LEU A 587 -8.58 6.57 -28.96
C LEU A 587 -8.48 5.16 -29.53
N ALA A 588 -7.26 4.75 -29.91
CA ALA A 588 -7.00 3.44 -30.48
C ALA A 588 -6.00 2.63 -29.62
N ALA A 589 -6.37 1.40 -29.31
CA ALA A 589 -5.53 0.42 -28.62
C ALA A 589 -5.50 -0.90 -29.43
N GLY A 590 -4.55 -1.02 -30.34
CA GLY A 590 -4.53 -2.12 -31.31
C GLY A 590 -5.77 -2.12 -32.19
N PRO A 591 -6.55 -3.23 -32.25
CA PRO A 591 -7.78 -3.29 -33.04
C PRO A 591 -9.01 -2.70 -32.32
N ARG A 592 -8.87 -2.25 -31.10
CA ARG A 592 -9.95 -1.70 -30.27
C ARG A 592 -9.91 -0.19 -30.27
N SER A 593 -11.06 0.44 -30.17
CA SER A 593 -11.18 1.89 -30.06
C SER A 593 -12.16 2.32 -28.99
N LEU A 594 -11.92 3.51 -28.43
CA LEU A 594 -12.80 4.21 -27.52
C LEU A 594 -13.06 5.60 -28.06
N ARG A 595 -14.32 6.02 -28.04
CA ARG A 595 -14.69 7.40 -28.30
C ARG A 595 -15.10 8.08 -27.00
N ALA A 596 -14.47 9.22 -26.69
CA ALA A 596 -14.79 10.05 -25.54
C ALA A 596 -15.36 11.40 -26.00
N TRP A 597 -16.55 11.74 -25.53
CA TRP A 597 -17.24 13.01 -25.79
C TRP A 597 -17.15 13.86 -24.52
N LEU A 598 -16.37 14.95 -24.55
CA LEU A 598 -16.13 15.82 -23.41
C LEU A 598 -16.89 17.13 -23.58
N SER A 599 -17.88 17.41 -22.73
CA SER A 599 -18.66 18.66 -22.69
C SER A 599 -18.32 19.43 -21.43
N PHE A 600 -17.76 20.60 -21.55
CA PHE A 600 -17.32 21.46 -20.45
C PHE A 600 -17.20 22.91 -20.92
N ASP A 601 -17.17 23.84 -19.99
CA ASP A 601 -16.83 25.24 -20.22
C ASP A 601 -15.48 25.52 -19.59
N GLY A 602 -14.46 25.85 -20.40
CA GLY A 602 -13.12 26.06 -19.92
C GLY A 602 -12.01 25.61 -20.89
N GLU A 603 -10.95 25.06 -20.35
CA GLU A 603 -9.73 24.69 -21.07
C GLU A 603 -9.53 23.17 -21.12
N LEU A 604 -8.89 22.70 -22.18
CA LEU A 604 -8.36 21.35 -22.29
C LEU A 604 -6.83 21.43 -22.36
N VAL A 605 -6.18 20.79 -21.41
CA VAL A 605 -4.71 20.65 -21.41
C VAL A 605 -4.37 19.25 -21.90
N ARG A 606 -3.42 19.15 -22.84
CA ARG A 606 -2.81 17.88 -23.27
C ARG A 606 -1.37 17.89 -22.82
N ALA A 607 -0.94 16.81 -22.21
CA ALA A 607 0.45 16.64 -21.74
C ALA A 607 0.92 15.20 -21.93
N GLU A 608 2.21 14.97 -21.95
CA GLU A 608 2.80 13.66 -21.74
C GLU A 608 3.14 13.48 -20.25
N ALA A 609 2.69 12.37 -19.67
CA ALA A 609 2.87 11.98 -18.27
C ALA A 609 3.50 10.59 -18.17
N PRO A 610 4.00 10.15 -17.00
CA PRO A 610 4.37 8.75 -16.79
C PRO A 610 3.18 7.83 -17.12
N GLY A 611 3.47 6.71 -17.76
CA GLY A 611 2.49 5.65 -18.00
C GLY A 611 2.31 4.75 -16.79
N LEU A 612 1.79 3.55 -17.02
CA LEU A 612 1.59 2.59 -15.94
C LEU A 612 2.92 2.16 -15.29
N PRO A 613 2.93 1.87 -13.98
CA PRO A 613 4.15 1.49 -13.27
C PRO A 613 4.86 0.31 -13.90
N GLY A 614 6.19 0.37 -13.97
CA GLY A 614 7.03 -0.71 -14.51
C GLY A 614 7.14 -0.76 -16.04
N GLU A 615 6.30 -0.05 -16.79
CA GLU A 615 6.39 -0.06 -18.26
C GLU A 615 7.50 0.84 -18.83
N GLY A 616 7.94 1.84 -18.08
CA GLY A 616 8.95 2.82 -18.51
C GLY A 616 8.52 3.68 -19.72
N LYS A 617 7.23 3.70 -20.00
CA LYS A 617 6.61 4.45 -21.10
C LYS A 617 5.96 5.72 -20.58
N ARG A 618 5.79 6.66 -21.50
CA ARG A 618 4.96 7.84 -21.26
C ARG A 618 3.61 7.65 -21.95
N GLN A 619 2.57 8.27 -21.38
CA GLN A 619 1.24 8.28 -21.96
C GLN A 619 0.72 9.71 -22.08
N THR A 620 -0.27 9.91 -22.94
CA THR A 620 -0.97 11.20 -23.04
C THR A 620 -1.94 11.35 -21.87
N CYS A 621 -1.83 12.48 -21.18
CA CYS A 621 -2.79 12.94 -20.18
C CYS A 621 -3.58 14.12 -20.74
N TYR A 622 -4.91 14.08 -20.62
CA TYR A 622 -5.79 15.20 -20.92
C TYR A 622 -6.35 15.73 -19.62
N VAL A 623 -6.30 17.05 -19.38
CA VAL A 623 -6.88 17.66 -18.19
C VAL A 623 -7.95 18.66 -18.63
N VAL A 624 -9.19 18.38 -18.27
CA VAL A 624 -10.29 19.34 -18.40
C VAL A 624 -10.25 20.28 -17.22
N ARG A 625 -10.33 21.58 -17.46
CA ARG A 625 -10.13 22.61 -16.45
C ARG A 625 -11.13 23.76 -16.59
N THR A 626 -11.69 24.22 -15.47
CA THR A 626 -12.53 25.43 -15.42
C THR A 626 -12.37 26.15 -14.09
N THR A 627 -12.67 27.45 -14.08
CA THR A 627 -12.64 28.28 -12.87
C THR A 627 -14.05 28.75 -12.53
N GLY A 628 -14.46 28.62 -11.29
CA GLY A 628 -15.76 29.09 -10.84
C GLY A 628 -16.15 28.57 -9.46
N ARG A 629 -17.29 29.05 -8.97
CA ARG A 629 -17.96 28.54 -7.76
C ARG A 629 -18.89 27.36 -8.07
N SER A 630 -19.25 27.20 -9.32
CA SER A 630 -20.03 26.08 -9.83
C SER A 630 -19.44 25.68 -11.17
N ALA A 631 -19.13 24.41 -11.33
CA ALA A 631 -18.57 23.84 -12.55
C ALA A 631 -19.20 22.47 -12.82
N ARG A 632 -19.28 22.10 -14.10
CA ARG A 632 -19.79 20.78 -14.49
C ARG A 632 -19.05 20.27 -15.70
N PHE A 633 -18.54 19.03 -15.59
CA PHE A 633 -17.98 18.28 -16.70
C PHE A 633 -18.87 17.09 -17.00
N VAL A 634 -19.20 16.90 -18.27
CA VAL A 634 -20.00 15.77 -18.75
C VAL A 634 -19.18 15.01 -19.77
N THR A 635 -18.94 13.72 -19.51
CA THR A 635 -18.18 12.84 -20.40
C THR A 635 -19.03 11.63 -20.77
N VAL A 636 -19.09 11.31 -22.07
CA VAL A 636 -19.68 10.06 -22.57
C VAL A 636 -18.55 9.21 -23.16
N LEU A 637 -18.39 7.99 -22.63
CA LEU A 637 -17.36 7.04 -23.04
C LEU A 637 -18.01 5.87 -23.76
N GLU A 638 -17.64 5.69 -25.01
CA GLU A 638 -18.15 4.63 -25.88
C GLU A 638 -17.01 3.74 -26.35
N PRO A 639 -16.84 2.52 -25.78
CA PRO A 639 -16.05 1.49 -26.46
C PRO A 639 -16.73 1.16 -27.79
N VAL A 640 -15.99 1.34 -28.90
CA VAL A 640 -16.55 1.21 -30.25
C VAL A 640 -16.47 -0.25 -30.69
N GLY A 641 -17.62 -0.86 -30.99
CA GLY A 641 -17.72 -2.17 -31.61
C GLY A 641 -17.40 -2.13 -33.10
N ASP A 642 -18.18 -2.85 -33.91
CA ASP A 642 -18.02 -2.85 -35.39
C ASP A 642 -18.29 -1.48 -36.00
N ALA A 643 -19.16 -0.67 -35.39
CA ALA A 643 -19.45 0.71 -35.77
C ALA A 643 -19.81 1.56 -34.54
N PRO A 644 -19.52 2.87 -34.54
CA PRO A 644 -19.94 3.77 -33.46
C PRO A 644 -21.45 3.80 -33.28
N SER A 645 -21.88 3.62 -32.04
CA SER A 645 -23.31 3.71 -31.65
C SER A 645 -23.73 5.13 -31.28
N VAL A 646 -22.89 5.91 -30.62
CA VAL A 646 -23.17 7.30 -30.22
C VAL A 646 -22.94 8.23 -31.42
N ARG A 647 -24.02 8.96 -31.82
CA ARG A 647 -23.98 9.92 -32.93
C ARG A 647 -23.79 11.36 -32.49
N ALA A 648 -24.37 11.72 -31.34
CA ALA A 648 -24.27 13.07 -30.81
C ALA A 648 -24.48 13.08 -29.29
N VAL A 649 -23.83 14.00 -28.62
CA VAL A 649 -24.04 14.32 -27.20
C VAL A 649 -24.38 15.81 -27.11
N ARG A 650 -25.45 16.15 -26.40
CA ARG A 650 -25.90 17.54 -26.18
C ARG A 650 -26.17 17.73 -24.69
N VAL A 651 -25.65 18.80 -24.12
CA VAL A 651 -25.88 19.20 -22.74
C VAL A 651 -26.70 20.51 -22.73
N GLN A 652 -27.88 20.47 -22.13
CA GLN A 652 -28.77 21.64 -22.01
C GLN A 652 -29.20 21.80 -20.55
N GLY A 653 -28.54 22.71 -19.83
CA GLY A 653 -28.74 22.86 -18.40
C GLY A 653 -28.45 21.56 -17.64
N SER A 654 -29.42 21.04 -16.87
CA SER A 654 -29.27 19.77 -16.14
C SER A 654 -29.54 18.53 -17.00
N VAL A 655 -30.03 18.66 -18.23
CA VAL A 655 -30.39 17.54 -19.11
C VAL A 655 -29.22 17.19 -20.03
N ILE A 656 -28.94 15.91 -20.16
CA ILE A 656 -27.92 15.36 -21.07
C ILE A 656 -28.68 14.46 -22.09
N GLU A 657 -28.51 14.74 -23.36
CA GLU A 657 -29.06 13.93 -24.44
C GLU A 657 -27.96 13.20 -25.18
N VAL A 658 -28.07 11.90 -25.25
CA VAL A 658 -27.17 11.02 -26.01
C VAL A 658 -27.96 10.39 -27.15
N GLU A 659 -27.65 10.79 -28.37
CA GLU A 659 -28.27 10.25 -29.57
C GLU A 659 -27.53 8.99 -30.00
N THR A 660 -28.24 7.87 -30.04
CA THR A 660 -27.69 6.57 -30.43
C THR A 660 -28.21 6.12 -31.79
N ALA A 661 -27.43 5.28 -32.46
CA ALA A 661 -27.76 4.79 -33.82
C ALA A 661 -29.02 3.92 -33.83
N GLU A 662 -29.18 3.07 -32.83
CA GLU A 662 -30.22 2.04 -32.84
C GLU A 662 -31.37 2.33 -31.87
N GLN A 663 -31.09 2.98 -30.73
CA GLN A 663 -32.07 3.17 -29.66
C GLN A 663 -32.63 4.58 -29.58
N GLY A 664 -32.25 5.45 -30.54
CA GLY A 664 -32.67 6.86 -30.58
C GLY A 664 -32.00 7.71 -29.51
N THR A 665 -32.68 8.74 -29.03
CA THR A 665 -32.15 9.68 -28.06
C THR A 665 -32.45 9.23 -26.63
N HIS A 666 -31.40 9.03 -25.85
CA HIS A 666 -31.48 8.83 -24.41
C HIS A 666 -31.33 10.17 -23.71
N ARG A 667 -32.33 10.52 -22.89
CA ARG A 667 -32.36 11.78 -22.13
C ARG A 667 -32.12 11.48 -20.66
N HIS A 668 -30.99 11.95 -20.14
CA HIS A 668 -30.59 11.80 -18.76
C HIS A 668 -30.89 13.05 -17.96
N ALA A 669 -31.41 12.87 -16.76
CA ALA A 669 -31.68 13.97 -15.83
C ALA A 669 -31.53 13.51 -14.37
N ALA A 670 -30.85 14.32 -13.54
CA ALA A 670 -30.91 14.19 -12.10
C ALA A 670 -32.30 14.54 -11.58
N THR A 671 -32.78 13.80 -10.59
CA THR A 671 -34.07 14.05 -9.94
C THR A 671 -33.85 14.19 -8.42
N ALA A 672 -34.84 14.65 -7.69
CA ALA A 672 -34.79 14.73 -6.24
C ALA A 672 -34.57 13.38 -5.56
N LEU A 673 -34.89 12.25 -6.21
CA LEU A 673 -34.84 10.91 -5.67
C LEU A 673 -33.83 9.99 -6.37
N GLY A 674 -33.02 10.52 -7.30
CA GLY A 674 -32.05 9.71 -8.04
C GLY A 674 -31.77 10.21 -9.45
N TRP A 675 -31.67 9.29 -10.41
CA TRP A 675 -31.37 9.56 -11.80
C TRP A 675 -32.43 8.97 -12.72
N GLU A 676 -32.92 9.74 -13.69
CA GLU A 676 -33.91 9.28 -14.66
C GLU A 676 -33.33 9.27 -16.08
N ILE A 677 -33.60 8.17 -16.79
CA ILE A 677 -33.23 8.00 -18.18
C ILE A 677 -34.53 7.80 -18.98
N THR A 678 -34.82 8.69 -19.90
CA THR A 678 -35.92 8.54 -20.85
C THR A 678 -35.38 8.04 -22.18
N THR A 679 -35.90 6.93 -22.66
CA THR A 679 -35.57 6.30 -23.94
C THR A 679 -36.82 6.11 -24.77
N ASN A 680 -36.70 5.70 -26.03
CA ASN A 680 -37.86 5.36 -26.87
C ASN A 680 -38.68 4.17 -26.30
N ALA A 681 -38.06 3.30 -25.50
CA ALA A 681 -38.72 2.16 -24.87
C ALA A 681 -39.40 2.51 -23.53
N GLY A 682 -39.19 3.71 -22.99
CA GLY A 682 -39.81 4.16 -21.75
C GLY A 682 -38.84 4.88 -20.81
N ARG A 683 -39.26 4.98 -19.56
CA ARG A 683 -38.47 5.63 -18.50
C ARG A 683 -37.82 4.60 -17.56
N ILE A 684 -36.54 4.79 -17.28
CA ILE A 684 -35.78 4.04 -16.32
C ILE A 684 -35.44 4.97 -15.17
N ARG A 685 -35.74 4.56 -13.97
CA ARG A 685 -35.42 5.31 -12.75
C ARG A 685 -34.38 4.54 -11.96
N LEU A 686 -33.27 5.21 -11.66
CA LEU A 686 -32.20 4.74 -10.82
C LEU A 686 -32.28 5.50 -9.49
N ALA A 687 -32.39 4.77 -8.39
CA ALA A 687 -32.52 5.29 -7.04
C ALA A 687 -31.39 4.73 -6.16
N GLY A 688 -31.68 4.23 -4.97
CA GLY A 688 -30.71 3.52 -4.16
C GLY A 688 -29.81 4.46 -3.36
N ALA A 689 -30.41 5.36 -2.55
CA ALA A 689 -29.64 6.13 -1.58
C ALA A 689 -28.87 5.21 -0.64
N CYS A 690 -27.58 5.46 -0.48
CA CYS A 690 -26.70 4.73 0.41
C CYS A 690 -26.51 5.47 1.72
N GLN A 691 -26.42 4.71 2.82
CA GLN A 691 -25.91 5.23 4.06
C GLN A 691 -24.48 4.72 4.20
N PRO A 692 -23.48 5.62 4.32
CA PRO A 692 -22.11 5.18 4.47
C PRO A 692 -21.96 4.36 5.75
N GLU A 693 -21.24 3.24 5.66
CA GLU A 693 -20.74 2.60 6.88
C GLU A 693 -19.77 3.57 7.57
N PRO A 694 -19.76 3.63 8.91
CA PRO A 694 -18.72 4.38 9.59
C PRO A 694 -17.36 3.82 9.18
N PRO A 695 -16.36 4.70 9.00
CA PRO A 695 -15.03 4.28 8.64
C PRO A 695 -14.50 3.27 9.65
N PHE A 696 -13.78 2.25 9.18
CA PHE A 696 -13.06 1.35 10.05
C PHE A 696 -11.97 2.17 10.77
N GLU A 697 -12.13 2.35 12.06
CA GLU A 697 -11.07 2.87 12.92
C GLU A 697 -10.25 1.67 13.39
N PRO A 698 -9.06 1.45 12.86
CA PRO A 698 -8.15 0.48 13.43
C PRO A 698 -7.90 0.91 14.88
N LEU A 699 -7.93 -0.04 15.82
CA LEU A 699 -7.44 0.20 17.17
C LEU A 699 -5.91 0.42 17.05
N LEU A 700 -5.52 1.60 16.60
CA LEU A 700 -4.18 2.08 16.64
C LEU A 700 -3.98 2.59 18.07
N ASP A 701 -2.98 2.04 18.74
CA ASP A 701 -2.54 2.39 20.10
C ASP A 701 -3.44 1.91 21.24
N LEU A 702 -3.26 0.65 21.61
CA LEU A 702 -3.60 0.18 22.95
C LEU A 702 -2.76 0.89 24.05
N ASP A 703 -1.57 1.39 23.67
CA ASP A 703 -0.71 2.25 24.49
C ASP A 703 -0.32 3.50 23.67
N LYS A 704 -1.14 4.55 23.75
CA LYS A 704 -0.61 5.86 23.32
C LYS A 704 0.53 6.21 24.25
N PRO A 705 1.77 6.34 23.75
CA PRO A 705 2.85 6.78 24.61
C PRO A 705 2.46 8.15 25.18
N THR A 706 2.75 8.36 26.46
CA THR A 706 2.58 9.69 27.07
C THR A 706 3.36 10.66 26.19
N PRO A 707 2.72 11.70 25.61
CA PRO A 707 3.41 12.61 24.73
C PRO A 707 4.56 13.28 25.48
N ALA A 708 5.73 13.38 24.83
CA ALA A 708 6.83 14.15 25.36
C ALA A 708 6.36 15.58 25.66
N VAL A 709 6.72 16.12 26.81
CA VAL A 709 6.38 17.49 27.21
C VAL A 709 7.66 18.27 27.36
N GLY A 710 7.73 19.42 26.69
CA GLY A 710 8.84 20.35 26.75
C GLY A 710 8.37 21.75 27.10
N LEU A 711 9.30 22.60 27.53
CA LEU A 711 9.02 23.98 27.92
C LEU A 711 9.65 24.95 26.90
N ALA A 712 8.92 25.97 26.50
CA ALA A 712 9.45 27.12 25.82
C ALA A 712 9.39 28.32 26.80
N LEU A 713 10.53 28.87 27.14
CA LEU A 713 10.64 29.97 28.12
C LEU A 713 10.38 31.31 27.44
N ARG A 714 9.65 32.20 28.10
CA ARG A 714 9.43 33.53 27.53
C ARG A 714 10.74 34.30 27.46
N ALA A 715 11.13 34.75 26.27
CA ALA A 715 12.36 35.48 26.06
C ALA A 715 12.29 36.86 26.72
N ALA A 716 13.25 37.20 27.60
CA ALA A 716 13.36 38.50 28.20
C ALA A 716 13.78 39.57 27.16
N ALA A 717 14.54 39.15 26.15
CA ALA A 717 14.91 39.90 24.97
C ALA A 717 14.98 38.92 23.79
N ARG A 718 14.72 39.42 22.57
CA ARG A 718 14.78 38.59 21.36
C ARG A 718 16.14 37.90 21.23
N PRO A 719 16.17 36.55 21.18
CA PRO A 719 17.43 35.83 21.07
C PRO A 719 18.18 36.12 19.76
N ALA A 720 19.49 35.95 19.78
CA ALA A 720 20.33 36.08 18.60
C ALA A 720 20.07 34.93 17.63
N LEU A 721 19.89 35.24 16.35
CA LEU A 721 19.64 34.21 15.29
C LEU A 721 20.88 34.10 14.38
N ASP A 722 22.07 34.02 14.99
CA ASP A 722 23.37 34.06 14.32
C ASP A 722 24.24 32.81 14.54
N GLY A 723 23.62 31.75 15.12
CA GLY A 723 24.27 30.50 15.46
C GLY A 723 24.88 30.48 16.86
N THR A 724 24.72 31.51 17.70
CA THR A 724 25.14 31.55 19.11
C THR A 724 23.99 31.18 20.05
N LEU A 725 24.28 30.96 21.34
CA LEU A 725 23.25 30.76 22.37
C LEU A 725 22.83 32.08 23.05
N ASP A 726 23.26 33.22 22.53
CA ASP A 726 22.99 34.51 23.13
C ASP A 726 21.50 34.82 23.18
N GLY A 727 21.00 35.01 24.40
CA GLY A 727 19.58 35.29 24.65
C GLY A 727 18.70 34.03 24.83
N PHE A 728 19.26 32.86 24.76
CA PHE A 728 18.55 31.62 25.10
C PHE A 728 18.81 31.20 26.54
N ASP A 729 17.77 30.79 27.23
CA ASP A 729 17.89 30.08 28.50
C ASP A 729 18.20 28.59 28.23
N THR A 730 19.27 28.09 28.80
CA THR A 730 19.78 26.75 28.59
C THR A 730 19.45 25.77 29.73
N SER A 731 18.63 26.16 30.69
CA SER A 731 18.33 25.38 31.88
C SER A 731 17.43 24.15 31.60
N GLU A 732 16.50 24.26 30.64
CA GLU A 732 15.49 23.25 30.34
C GLU A 732 15.54 22.81 28.85
N PRO A 733 16.57 22.07 28.43
CA PRO A 733 16.68 21.64 27.03
C PRO A 733 15.76 20.49 26.69
N LEU A 734 15.21 20.51 25.48
CA LEU A 734 14.65 19.35 24.84
C LEU A 734 15.79 18.41 24.42
N ARG A 735 15.76 17.15 24.88
CA ARG A 735 16.84 16.18 24.68
C ARG A 735 16.48 15.17 23.59
N LEU A 736 17.41 14.95 22.65
CA LEU A 736 17.35 13.94 21.60
C LEU A 736 18.64 13.11 21.68
N GLU A 737 18.64 12.08 22.51
CA GLU A 737 19.84 11.31 22.83
C GLU A 737 19.55 9.81 23.10
N LEU A 738 18.31 9.35 22.92
CA LEU A 738 17.89 7.99 23.22
C LEU A 738 17.69 7.16 21.94
N GLU A 739 17.95 5.87 22.03
CA GLU A 739 17.76 4.94 20.92
C GLU A 739 16.28 4.88 20.45
N ASP A 740 15.33 4.96 21.37
CA ASP A 740 13.90 4.99 21.07
C ASP A 740 13.43 6.29 20.38
N GLN A 741 14.25 7.34 20.41
CA GLN A 741 14.06 8.56 19.64
C GLN A 741 14.63 8.46 18.21
N TYR A 742 15.42 7.41 17.89
CA TYR A 742 16.04 7.30 16.58
C TYR A 742 15.13 6.60 15.57
N ARG A 743 14.71 7.34 14.57
CA ARG A 743 13.96 6.84 13.41
C ARG A 743 14.95 6.46 12.32
N ARG A 744 15.16 5.16 12.15
CA ARG A 744 16.11 4.60 11.19
C ARG A 744 15.65 4.78 9.75
N SER A 745 16.58 5.15 8.86
CA SER A 745 16.40 5.04 7.39
C SER A 745 17.27 3.95 6.80
N GLU A 746 18.58 3.98 7.06
CA GLU A 746 19.57 3.06 6.49
C GLU A 746 20.47 2.44 7.55
N GLU A 747 20.86 3.18 8.58
CA GLU A 747 21.84 2.76 9.54
C GLU A 747 21.26 2.71 10.97
N PRO A 748 21.77 1.82 11.85
CA PRO A 748 21.37 1.79 13.25
C PRO A 748 21.87 3.03 13.98
N TYR A 749 21.23 3.34 15.12
CA TYR A 749 21.68 4.42 15.98
C TYR A 749 23.05 4.10 16.58
N ALA A 750 24.01 4.99 16.36
CA ALA A 750 25.38 4.81 16.85
C ALA A 750 25.55 5.15 18.34
N GLY A 751 24.60 5.88 18.93
CA GLY A 751 24.61 6.30 20.32
C GLY A 751 24.80 7.82 20.49
N PRO A 752 24.56 8.34 21.71
CA PRO A 752 24.57 9.78 21.97
C PRO A 752 25.94 10.46 21.86
N ASP A 753 27.02 9.71 21.97
CA ASP A 753 28.38 10.26 21.79
C ASP A 753 28.69 10.57 20.31
N ASP A 754 28.05 9.86 19.40
CA ASP A 754 28.24 10.01 17.96
C ASP A 754 27.12 10.85 17.30
N PHE A 755 25.91 10.75 17.83
CA PHE A 755 24.79 11.54 17.30
C PHE A 755 23.75 11.84 18.39
N SER A 756 23.66 13.11 18.80
CA SER A 756 22.66 13.60 19.76
C SER A 756 22.36 15.06 19.52
N ALA A 757 21.29 15.57 20.13
CA ALA A 757 20.98 16.99 20.08
C ALA A 757 20.33 17.51 21.37
N LEU A 758 20.64 18.79 21.69
CA LEU A 758 19.97 19.58 22.72
C LEU A 758 19.30 20.78 22.05
N ALA A 759 18.02 21.01 22.33
CA ALA A 759 17.31 22.15 21.80
C ALA A 759 16.78 23.03 22.94
N HIS A 760 17.09 24.33 22.88
CA HIS A 760 16.61 25.34 23.80
C HIS A 760 15.50 26.12 23.12
N ALA A 761 14.30 26.10 23.69
CA ALA A 761 13.11 26.73 23.15
C ALA A 761 12.78 28.03 23.93
N ALA A 762 12.60 29.12 23.20
CA ALA A 762 12.13 30.39 23.75
C ALA A 762 10.99 30.93 22.88
N TRP A 763 10.20 31.86 23.43
CA TRP A 763 9.08 32.45 22.70
C TRP A 763 8.84 33.91 23.10
N ASP A 764 8.26 34.68 22.18
CA ASP A 764 7.67 35.96 22.44
C ASP A 764 6.32 36.09 21.69
N ASP A 765 5.74 37.27 21.69
CA ASP A 765 4.45 37.52 21.04
C ASP A 765 4.54 37.42 19.49
N ASP A 766 5.74 37.44 18.90
CA ASP A 766 5.98 37.42 17.46
C ASP A 766 6.38 36.03 16.93
N ALA A 767 7.14 35.24 17.73
CA ALA A 767 7.77 34.02 17.22
C ALA A 767 8.10 32.99 18.31
N LEU A 768 8.25 31.73 17.86
CA LEU A 768 8.96 30.67 18.56
C LEU A 768 10.43 30.70 18.13
N TYR A 769 11.35 30.63 19.09
CA TYR A 769 12.80 30.60 18.88
C TYR A 769 13.37 29.26 19.30
N LEU A 770 14.29 28.72 18.51
CA LEU A 770 14.98 27.46 18.82
C LEU A 770 16.49 27.65 18.63
N ALA A 771 17.27 27.18 19.59
CA ALA A 771 18.71 26.98 19.45
C ALA A 771 19.00 25.49 19.58
N VAL A 772 19.43 24.85 18.52
CA VAL A 772 19.64 23.37 18.45
C VAL A 772 21.12 23.09 18.29
N GLU A 773 21.72 22.47 19.29
CA GLU A 773 23.09 21.98 19.28
C GLU A 773 23.12 20.50 18.93
N VAL A 774 23.76 20.16 17.85
CA VAL A 774 23.88 18.77 17.37
C VAL A 774 25.30 18.29 17.56
N VAL A 775 25.46 17.23 18.32
CA VAL A 775 26.73 16.51 18.49
C VAL A 775 26.87 15.54 17.32
N LYS A 776 28.00 15.66 16.60
CA LYS A 776 28.31 14.81 15.47
C LYS A 776 29.79 14.90 15.07
N PRO A 777 30.49 13.77 14.83
CA PRO A 777 31.91 13.78 14.48
C PRO A 777 32.19 14.52 13.18
N GLU A 778 31.38 14.32 12.14
CA GLU A 778 31.52 14.95 10.85
C GLU A 778 30.17 15.48 10.32
N VAL A 779 30.13 16.76 9.98
CA VAL A 779 28.91 17.42 9.48
C VAL A 779 28.88 17.31 7.95
N CYS A 780 27.86 16.63 7.43
CA CYS A 780 27.66 16.33 6.03
C CYS A 780 26.49 17.13 5.47
N ILE A 781 26.77 18.24 4.78
CA ILE A 781 25.76 19.13 4.22
C ILE A 781 25.65 18.91 2.70
N ARG A 782 24.44 18.68 2.22
CA ARG A 782 24.14 18.60 0.79
C ARG A 782 24.08 20.01 0.18
N PRO A 783 24.90 20.31 -0.85
CA PRO A 783 24.85 21.60 -1.51
C PRO A 783 23.48 21.84 -2.16
N GLY A 784 22.99 23.10 -2.12
CA GLY A 784 21.82 23.51 -2.89
C GLY A 784 22.04 23.30 -4.40
N GLY A 785 21.03 22.76 -5.09
CA GLY A 785 21.12 22.46 -6.53
C GLY A 785 21.94 21.20 -6.89
N ALA A 786 22.33 20.39 -5.90
CA ALA A 786 22.91 19.07 -6.16
C ALA A 786 21.92 18.23 -6.99
N PRO A 787 22.40 17.36 -7.93
CA PRO A 787 21.52 16.54 -8.75
C PRO A 787 20.60 15.67 -7.90
N ALA A 788 19.33 15.53 -8.31
CA ALA A 788 18.35 14.65 -7.67
C ALA A 788 18.86 13.22 -7.60
N LEU A 789 18.56 12.52 -6.50
CA LEU A 789 18.86 11.10 -6.38
C LEU A 789 17.95 10.31 -7.31
N ARG A 790 18.52 9.40 -8.07
CA ARG A 790 17.77 8.62 -9.07
C ARG A 790 16.80 7.63 -8.45
N LEU A 791 17.20 7.00 -7.35
CA LEU A 791 16.42 6.02 -6.60
C LEU A 791 16.01 6.63 -5.27
N ASP A 792 15.08 7.57 -5.32
CA ASP A 792 14.65 8.29 -4.15
C ASP A 792 13.20 8.75 -4.29
N ASN A 793 12.45 8.57 -3.21
CA ASN A 793 11.06 8.99 -3.08
C ASN A 793 10.88 10.10 -2.05
N GLU A 794 11.97 10.75 -1.65
CA GLU A 794 11.97 11.82 -0.65
C GLU A 794 12.45 13.14 -1.29
N PRO A 795 12.16 14.30 -0.69
CA PRO A 795 12.75 15.55 -1.12
C PRO A 795 14.28 15.49 -1.01
N ASP A 796 14.99 15.92 -2.06
CA ASP A 796 16.45 15.84 -2.11
C ASP A 796 17.16 16.46 -0.91
N ASP A 797 16.61 17.54 -0.38
CA ASP A 797 17.18 18.30 0.73
C ASP A 797 17.13 17.60 2.09
N ILE A 798 16.33 16.53 2.23
CA ILE A 798 16.30 15.72 3.45
C ILE A 798 17.58 14.87 3.62
N HIS A 799 18.32 14.64 2.53
CA HIS A 799 19.58 13.91 2.52
C HIS A 799 20.77 14.82 2.84
N SER A 800 20.65 15.52 3.94
CA SER A 800 21.63 16.42 4.52
C SER A 800 21.51 16.41 6.03
N ASP A 801 22.58 16.71 6.73
CA ASP A 801 22.44 17.17 8.10
C ASP A 801 21.58 18.43 8.13
N GLY A 802 20.66 18.49 9.08
CA GLY A 802 19.69 19.58 9.19
C GLY A 802 18.57 19.24 10.17
N LEU A 803 17.57 20.07 10.22
CA LEU A 803 16.47 19.98 11.17
C LEU A 803 15.13 19.90 10.44
N GLN A 804 14.14 19.33 11.11
CA GLN A 804 12.73 19.52 10.74
C GLN A 804 11.99 19.99 11.99
N VAL A 805 11.10 20.96 11.82
CA VAL A 805 10.28 21.52 12.90
C VAL A 805 8.82 21.43 12.49
N TYR A 806 8.03 20.83 13.35
CA TYR A 806 6.58 20.67 13.14
C TYR A 806 5.81 21.37 14.25
N LEU A 807 4.76 22.06 13.86
CA LEU A 807 3.87 22.83 14.75
C LEU A 807 2.40 22.55 14.37
N ALA A 808 1.52 22.41 15.36
CA ALA A 808 0.06 22.36 15.17
C ALA A 808 -0.67 23.03 16.33
N GLY A 809 -1.84 23.62 16.03
CA GLY A 809 -2.49 24.61 16.92
C GLY A 809 -3.21 24.08 18.16
N ASN A 810 -3.52 22.75 18.30
CA ASN A 810 -4.29 22.18 19.41
C ASN A 810 -3.71 20.89 19.95
N GLU A 811 -3.96 20.61 21.26
CA GLU A 811 -3.57 19.37 21.93
C GLU A 811 -4.32 18.13 21.40
N THR A 812 -5.47 18.31 20.78
CA THR A 812 -6.39 17.21 20.46
C THR A 812 -6.09 16.43 19.18
N GLY A 813 -5.18 16.94 18.32
CA GLY A 813 -4.65 16.20 17.17
C GLY A 813 -5.69 15.68 16.18
N GLY A 814 -6.82 16.39 15.99
CA GLY A 814 -7.90 16.00 15.08
C GLY A 814 -7.46 16.07 13.61
N THR A 815 -7.98 15.13 12.80
CA THR A 815 -7.81 15.16 11.33
C THR A 815 -8.48 16.41 10.77
N GLY A 816 -7.68 17.36 10.27
CA GLY A 816 -8.14 18.63 9.69
C GLY A 816 -7.52 19.89 10.29
N GLU A 817 -6.58 19.77 11.23
CA GLU A 817 -5.87 20.91 11.81
C GLU A 817 -4.81 21.47 10.86
N GLU A 818 -4.73 22.80 10.81
CA GLU A 818 -3.65 23.48 10.11
C GLU A 818 -2.30 23.14 10.76
N ARG A 819 -1.38 22.62 9.97
CA ARG A 819 -0.03 22.22 10.37
C ARG A 819 1.01 23.06 9.67
N ALA A 820 2.09 23.38 10.38
CA ALA A 820 3.28 23.95 9.79
C ALA A 820 4.46 22.99 9.99
N GLY A 821 5.08 22.56 8.89
CA GLY A 821 6.28 21.74 8.89
C GLY A 821 7.37 22.37 8.04
N TYR A 822 8.58 22.46 8.59
CA TYR A 822 9.73 23.09 7.96
C TYR A 822 10.92 22.14 7.90
N LEU A 823 11.50 21.95 6.72
CA LEU A 823 12.80 21.32 6.53
C LEU A 823 13.87 22.42 6.43
N ILE A 824 14.85 22.37 7.32
CA ILE A 824 15.85 23.43 7.53
C ILE A 824 17.24 22.82 7.31
N VAL A 825 17.91 23.21 6.25
CA VAL A 825 19.20 22.68 5.84
C VAL A 825 20.27 23.78 5.93
N PRO A 826 21.37 23.56 6.65
CA PRO A 826 22.52 24.46 6.64
C PRO A 826 23.11 24.66 5.24
N GLU A 827 23.54 25.86 4.88
CA GLU A 827 24.22 26.13 3.61
C GLU A 827 25.72 25.91 3.73
N SER A 828 26.32 25.17 2.80
CA SER A 828 27.74 24.80 2.83
C SER A 828 28.71 25.98 2.64
N GLY A 829 28.26 27.09 2.07
CA GLY A 829 29.09 28.26 1.73
C GLY A 829 29.01 29.45 2.70
N GLY A 830 28.35 29.30 3.87
CA GLY A 830 28.15 30.43 4.79
C GLY A 830 27.44 30.03 6.08
N ARG A 831 26.78 30.96 6.70
CA ARG A 831 25.94 30.76 7.91
C ARG A 831 24.44 30.70 7.58
N GLY A 832 24.08 30.77 6.31
CA GLY A 832 22.69 30.74 5.83
C GLY A 832 21.98 29.40 6.04
N LEU A 833 20.66 29.49 6.06
CA LEU A 833 19.78 28.31 6.11
C LEU A 833 18.93 28.28 4.85
N ARG A 834 18.82 27.12 4.23
CA ARG A 834 17.83 26.81 3.19
C ARG A 834 16.61 26.20 3.88
N VAL A 835 15.46 26.86 3.75
CA VAL A 835 14.21 26.44 4.39
C VAL A 835 13.19 26.08 3.33
N LEU A 836 12.56 24.90 3.50
CA LEU A 836 11.50 24.39 2.64
C LEU A 836 10.29 24.01 3.51
N ALA A 837 9.10 23.99 2.91
CA ALA A 837 7.95 23.35 3.55
C ALA A 837 8.10 21.81 3.45
N THR A 838 7.64 21.10 4.48
CA THR A 838 7.55 19.63 4.43
C THR A 838 6.37 19.19 3.56
N SER A 839 6.38 17.95 3.10
CA SER A 839 5.41 17.44 2.12
C SER A 839 3.96 17.35 2.61
N ASP A 840 3.75 17.38 3.92
CA ASP A 840 2.43 17.34 4.57
C ASP A 840 1.98 18.71 5.11
N SER A 841 2.61 19.80 4.65
CA SER A 841 2.44 21.12 5.21
C SER A 841 2.31 22.20 4.14
N SER A 842 1.43 23.15 4.38
CA SER A 842 1.29 24.40 3.61
C SER A 842 2.08 25.58 4.22
N ALA A 843 3.11 25.29 5.02
CA ALA A 843 3.90 26.29 5.72
C ALA A 843 4.65 27.20 4.75
N ASP A 844 4.67 28.50 5.06
CA ASP A 844 5.45 29.48 4.32
C ASP A 844 6.92 29.50 4.81
N PRO A 845 7.89 29.06 4.01
CA PRO A 845 9.30 29.05 4.40
C PRO A 845 9.86 30.45 4.79
N LEU A 846 9.26 31.51 4.29
CA LEU A 846 9.66 32.89 4.61
C LEU A 846 9.41 33.31 6.07
N ARG A 847 8.62 32.51 6.81
CA ARG A 847 8.39 32.72 8.25
C ARG A 847 9.55 32.28 9.12
N VAL A 848 10.50 31.50 8.58
CA VAL A 848 11.68 31.02 9.30
C VAL A 848 12.88 31.89 8.97
N ARG A 849 13.54 32.39 10.02
CA ARG A 849 14.81 33.11 9.91
C ARG A 849 15.82 32.50 10.87
N GLY A 850 17.08 32.48 10.50
CA GLY A 850 18.10 31.92 11.37
C GLY A 850 19.46 31.82 10.69
N ALA A 851 20.39 31.29 11.45
CA ALA A 851 21.73 30.97 10.97
C ALA A 851 22.27 29.70 11.64
N TRP A 852 23.34 29.17 11.11
CA TRP A 852 24.04 28.02 11.66
C TRP A 852 25.54 28.28 11.76
N GLN A 853 26.21 27.53 12.63
CA GLN A 853 27.67 27.48 12.67
C GLN A 853 28.21 26.14 13.11
N ARG A 854 29.42 25.81 12.73
CA ARG A 854 30.12 24.66 13.27
C ARG A 854 30.56 24.95 14.71
N ILE A 855 30.47 23.95 15.57
CA ILE A 855 30.98 23.94 16.94
C ILE A 855 32.05 22.84 17.06
N GLU A 856 32.70 22.74 18.22
CA GLU A 856 33.81 21.81 18.44
C GLU A 856 33.46 20.35 18.10
N ARG A 857 32.24 19.91 18.45
CA ARG A 857 31.73 18.55 18.14
C ARG A 857 30.38 18.62 17.44
N GLY A 858 30.37 19.12 16.18
CA GLY A 858 29.15 19.16 15.40
C GLY A 858 28.77 20.53 14.89
N TYR A 859 27.51 20.89 15.07
CA TYR A 859 26.98 22.17 14.58
C TYR A 859 25.85 22.72 15.48
N ARG A 860 25.60 24.01 15.39
CA ARG A 860 24.47 24.66 16.05
C ARG A 860 23.66 25.46 15.03
N VAL A 861 22.33 25.36 15.15
CA VAL A 861 21.36 26.15 14.39
C VAL A 861 20.56 27.01 15.35
N THR A 862 20.45 28.30 15.08
CA THR A 862 19.50 29.18 15.77
C THR A 862 18.49 29.71 14.78
N LEU A 863 17.22 29.63 15.13
CA LEU A 863 16.12 30.01 14.25
C LEU A 863 14.95 30.64 15.04
N GLY A 864 14.20 31.48 14.34
CA GLY A 864 12.94 32.05 14.81
C GLY A 864 11.86 31.75 13.77
N ILE A 865 10.74 31.19 14.22
CA ILE A 865 9.58 30.87 13.41
C ILE A 865 8.46 31.86 13.79
N ALA A 866 8.12 32.77 12.89
CA ALA A 866 6.99 33.66 13.13
C ALA A 866 5.69 32.86 13.29
N TRP A 867 4.89 33.17 14.31
CA TRP A 867 3.69 32.40 14.63
C TRP A 867 2.80 32.24 13.40
N PRO A 868 2.42 30.99 13.06
CA PRO A 868 1.39 30.74 12.03
C PRO A 868 0.05 31.39 12.42
N GLN A 869 -0.70 31.83 11.43
CA GLN A 869 -2.03 32.41 11.68
C GLN A 869 -3.10 31.29 11.72
N TRP A 870 -3.13 30.56 12.83
CA TRP A 870 -4.13 29.52 13.03
C TRP A 870 -5.34 30.08 13.78
N GLY A 871 -6.47 30.21 13.09
CA GLY A 871 -7.78 30.46 13.71
C GLY A 871 -7.87 31.61 14.72
N GLY A 872 -6.91 32.56 14.71
CA GLY A 872 -6.89 33.68 15.63
C GLY A 872 -6.31 33.43 17.04
N GLN A 873 -5.76 32.27 17.31
CA GLN A 873 -5.08 31.96 18.57
C GLN A 873 -3.72 32.68 18.62
N ARG A 874 -3.46 33.43 19.73
CA ARG A 874 -2.17 34.04 20.02
C ARG A 874 -1.41 33.26 21.07
N ALA A 875 -0.10 33.19 20.94
CA ALA A 875 0.77 32.64 21.97
C ALA A 875 0.55 33.38 23.33
N HIS A 876 0.42 32.67 24.42
CA HIS A 876 0.21 33.18 25.78
C HIS A 876 0.84 32.26 26.80
N VAL A 877 1.15 32.77 27.96
CA VAL A 877 1.68 31.97 29.09
C VAL A 877 0.69 30.91 29.48
N GLY A 878 1.15 29.64 29.60
CA GLY A 878 0.32 28.47 29.83
C GLY A 878 -0.32 27.89 28.54
N GLY A 879 -0.05 28.54 27.39
CA GLY A 879 -0.46 27.96 26.09
C GLY A 879 0.30 26.68 25.81
N ARG A 880 -0.39 25.70 25.21
CA ARG A 880 0.19 24.39 24.84
C ARG A 880 -0.06 24.14 23.36
N LEU A 881 0.96 23.71 22.65
CA LEU A 881 0.89 23.41 21.22
C LEU A 881 1.52 22.06 20.92
N ARG A 882 1.03 21.38 19.89
CA ARG A 882 1.70 20.22 19.35
C ARG A 882 2.98 20.66 18.67
N PHE A 883 4.08 20.02 19.03
CA PHE A 883 5.42 20.35 18.58
C PHE A 883 6.25 19.10 18.39
N ASP A 884 7.06 19.10 17.34
CA ASP A 884 8.13 18.12 17.22
C ASP A 884 9.37 18.73 16.56
N LEU A 885 10.53 18.20 16.99
CA LEU A 885 11.83 18.52 16.42
C LEU A 885 12.49 17.24 15.96
N LEU A 886 12.87 17.21 14.69
CA LEU A 886 13.64 16.12 14.13
C LEU A 886 15.02 16.62 13.70
N VAL A 887 16.05 15.80 13.92
CA VAL A 887 17.41 16.07 13.48
C VAL A 887 17.82 15.00 12.49
N ASN A 888 18.09 15.39 11.24
CA ASN A 888 18.51 14.46 10.19
C ASN A 888 19.98 14.10 10.36
N GLU A 889 20.32 12.83 10.17
CA GLU A 889 21.68 12.34 10.18
C GLU A 889 22.15 11.94 8.78
N MET A 890 23.23 12.57 8.32
CA MET A 890 23.92 12.20 7.08
C MET A 890 25.32 11.67 7.39
N LEU A 891 25.68 10.50 6.90
CA LEU A 891 27.01 9.92 7.14
C LEU A 891 27.97 10.22 5.98
N PRO A 892 29.28 10.32 6.25
CA PRO A 892 30.29 10.52 5.20
C PRO A 892 30.24 9.44 4.12
N GLY A 893 30.34 9.87 2.87
CA GLY A 893 30.31 8.95 1.71
C GLY A 893 28.94 8.36 1.37
N ARG A 894 27.90 8.70 2.12
CA ARG A 894 26.53 8.27 1.82
C ARG A 894 25.82 9.28 0.93
N THR A 895 24.89 8.82 0.11
CA THR A 895 24.02 9.67 -0.72
C THR A 895 22.67 9.91 -0.08
N ARG A 896 22.23 9.02 0.82
CA ARG A 896 20.98 9.08 1.58
C ARG A 896 21.28 9.24 3.06
N ARG A 897 20.36 9.89 3.81
CA ARG A 897 20.50 10.02 5.26
C ARG A 897 20.50 8.64 5.93
N ALA A 898 21.18 8.55 7.06
CA ALA A 898 21.24 7.35 7.89
C ALA A 898 19.96 7.13 8.70
N GLY A 899 19.43 8.23 9.27
CA GLY A 899 18.21 8.25 10.08
C GLY A 899 17.88 9.64 10.58
N GLN A 900 17.06 9.71 11.63
CA GLN A 900 16.58 10.94 12.25
C GLN A 900 16.41 10.74 13.74
N LEU A 901 16.87 11.66 14.58
CA LEU A 901 16.40 11.76 15.96
C LEU A 901 15.09 12.52 15.98
N VAL A 902 14.10 12.03 16.70
CA VAL A 902 12.74 12.60 16.84
C VAL A 902 12.48 12.87 18.31
N TRP A 903 12.24 14.11 18.67
CA TRP A 903 12.10 14.51 20.08
C TRP A 903 10.94 13.78 20.78
N SER A 904 9.81 13.62 20.13
CA SER A 904 8.65 12.91 20.69
C SER A 904 8.79 11.40 20.77
N GLY A 905 9.85 10.83 20.19
CA GLY A 905 10.09 9.40 20.05
C GLY A 905 10.09 8.96 18.60
N GLY A 906 11.10 8.17 18.25
CA GLY A 906 11.36 7.77 16.88
C GLY A 906 10.64 6.50 16.43
N ASN A 907 9.82 5.89 17.28
CA ASN A 907 9.23 4.57 17.09
C ASN A 907 8.98 4.21 15.63
N GLY A 908 9.74 3.22 15.15
CA GLY A 908 9.59 2.67 13.83
C GLY A 908 10.54 3.26 12.81
N TRP A 909 10.16 3.07 11.61
CA TRP A 909 10.93 3.31 10.41
C TRP A 909 10.30 4.43 9.56
N VAL A 910 11.15 5.18 8.85
CA VAL A 910 10.69 6.13 7.85
C VAL A 910 10.21 5.35 6.63
N PHE A 911 8.94 5.01 6.60
CA PHE A 911 8.44 4.07 5.60
C PHE A 911 8.43 4.64 4.17
N LEU A 912 8.04 5.89 3.98
CA LEU A 912 7.92 6.45 2.64
C LEU A 912 8.49 7.86 2.52
N ARG A 913 8.35 8.66 3.56
CA ARG A 913 8.76 10.07 3.52
C ARG A 913 9.18 10.52 4.92
N GLY A 914 10.46 10.78 5.11
CA GLY A 914 11.00 11.28 6.36
C GLY A 914 10.77 12.78 6.60
N ASP A 915 10.11 13.45 5.66
CA ASP A 915 9.68 14.84 5.77
C ASP A 915 8.19 14.94 6.18
N ARG A 916 7.70 13.97 6.96
CA ARG A 916 6.36 13.94 7.53
C ARG A 916 6.39 13.60 9.00
N GLN A 917 5.48 14.19 9.77
CA GLN A 917 5.25 13.84 11.16
C GLN A 917 3.76 13.75 11.46
N ASP A 918 3.36 12.64 12.08
CA ASP A 918 1.97 12.45 12.51
C ASP A 918 1.65 13.38 13.69
N GLY A 919 0.64 14.26 13.51
CA GLY A 919 0.21 15.18 14.57
C GLY A 919 -0.20 14.49 15.86
N ALA A 920 -0.75 13.27 15.78
CA ALA A 920 -1.14 12.49 16.96
C ALA A 920 0.07 12.01 17.79
N ARG A 921 1.24 11.89 17.15
CA ARG A 921 2.50 11.43 17.77
C ARG A 921 3.41 12.57 18.22
N MET A 922 3.13 13.81 17.80
CA MET A 922 3.91 14.96 18.22
C MET A 922 3.83 15.16 19.74
N GLY A 923 4.92 15.59 20.32
CA GLY A 923 4.98 16.03 21.70
C GLY A 923 4.18 17.32 21.94
N VAL A 924 4.20 17.81 23.15
CA VAL A 924 3.57 19.06 23.58
C VAL A 924 4.64 20.03 24.05
N LEU A 925 4.63 21.23 23.49
CA LEU A 925 5.46 22.34 23.96
C LEU A 925 4.58 23.32 24.76
N GLU A 926 4.94 23.51 26.03
CA GLU A 926 4.24 24.42 26.93
C GLU A 926 4.95 25.77 26.97
N LEU A 927 4.20 26.86 26.74
CA LEU A 927 4.71 28.25 26.76
C LEU A 927 4.68 28.77 28.19
N VAL A 928 5.86 28.91 28.80
CA VAL A 928 5.98 29.36 30.18
C VAL A 928 6.52 30.79 30.25
N GLY A 929 6.19 31.49 31.37
CA GLY A 929 6.52 32.89 31.55
C GLY A 929 7.96 33.18 32.01
#